data_da8109e14cf0559209fe8d9c9707a1a5
#
_entry.id   da8109e14cf0559209fe8d9c9707a1a5
#
_cell.length_a   1.000
_cell.length_b   1.000
_cell.length_c   1.000
_cell.angle_alpha   90.00
_cell.angle_beta   90.00
_cell.angle_gamma   90.00
#
_symmetry.space_group_name_H-M   'P 1'
#
loop_
_entity.id
_entity.type
_entity.pdbx_description
1 polymer ?
#
loop_
_entity_poly.entity_id
_entity_poly.type
_entity_poly.pdbx_seq_one_letter_code
_entity_poly.pdbx_strand_id
1 'polypeptide(L)'
;MPRRLILSATERDTLLALPESQDDLIRYYTFNDSDLSLIRQRRGDANRLGFAVQLCLLRYPGYALGTDSELPEPVILWVAKQVQAEPASWAKYGERDVTRREHAQELRTYLQLAPFGLSDFRALVRELTELAQQTDKGLLLAGQALESLRQKRRILPALSVIDRACSEAIARANRRVYRALVEPLTDSHRAKLDELLKLKAGSSITWLTWLRQAPLKPNSRHMLEHIERLKTFQLVDLPEGLGRHIHQNRLLKLAREGGQMTPKDLGKFEPQRRYATLAAVVLESTATVIDELVDLHDRILVKLFSGAKHKHQQQFQKQGKAINDKVRLYSRIGQALLEAKESGSDPYAAIEAVIPWDEFTESVSEAELLARPXGFDHLHLVGENFATLRRYTPALLEVLELRAAPAAQGVLAAVQTLREMNADNLRKVPADAPTAFIKPRWKPLVITPEGLDRKFYEICALSELKNALRSGDIWVKGSRQFRDFDDYLLPAEKFAALKREQALPLAINPNSDQYLEERLQLLDEQLATVTRLAKDNELPDAILTESGLKITPLDAAVPDRAQALIDQTSQLLPRIKITELLMDVDDWTGFSRHFTHLKDGAEAKDRTLLLSAILGDAINLGLTKMAESSPGLTYAKLSWLQAWHIRDETYSAALAELVNHQYRHAFAAHWGDGTTSSSDGQRFRAGGRGESTGHVNPKYGSEPGRLFYTHISDQYAPFSTRVVNVGVRDSTYVLDGLLYHESDLRIEEHYTDTAGFTDHVFALMHLLGFRFAPRIRDLGETKLYVPQGVQAYPTLRPLIGGTLNIKHVRAHWDDILRLASSIKQGTVTASLMLRKLGSYPRQNGLAVALRELGRIERTLFILDWLQSVELRRRVHAGLNKGEARNSLARAVFFNRLGEIRDRSFEQQRYRASGLNLVTAAIVLWNTVYLERATQGLVEAGKPVDGELLQFLSPLGWEHINLTGDYVWRQSRRLEDGKFRPLRMPGKP
;
A
#
# COMPACT_ATOMS: atom_id res chain seq x y z
N MET A 1 8.38 23.28 34.30
CA MET A 1 7.68 22.06 33.84
C MET A 1 8.72 20.97 33.63
N PRO A 2 8.50 19.73 34.07
CA PRO A 2 9.46 18.66 33.79
C PRO A 2 9.63 18.52 32.29
N ARG A 3 10.88 18.42 31.84
CA ARG A 3 11.19 18.24 30.40
C ARG A 3 10.61 16.91 29.94
N ARG A 4 9.83 16.98 28.88
CA ARG A 4 9.20 15.80 28.30
C ARG A 4 10.27 14.93 27.66
N LEU A 5 10.33 13.67 28.04
CA LEU A 5 11.23 12.70 27.42
C LEU A 5 10.67 12.32 26.06
N ILE A 6 11.54 12.27 25.06
CA ILE A 6 11.15 11.96 23.68
C ILE A 6 11.05 10.45 23.47
N LEU A 7 11.91 9.69 24.16
CA LEU A 7 11.92 8.23 24.09
C LEU A 7 11.08 7.62 25.20
N SER A 8 10.23 6.67 24.84
CA SER A 8 9.51 5.85 25.82
C SER A 8 10.49 4.93 26.55
N ALA A 9 10.06 4.36 27.67
CA ALA A 9 10.88 3.40 28.44
C ALA A 9 11.31 2.22 27.55
N THR A 10 10.39 1.71 26.75
CA THR A 10 10.65 0.56 25.88
C THR A 10 11.60 0.90 24.74
N GLU A 11 11.44 2.08 24.13
CA GLU A 11 12.36 2.53 23.09
C GLU A 11 13.80 2.62 23.64
N ARG A 12 13.93 3.07 24.90
CA ARG A 12 15.23 3.13 25.58
C ARG A 12 15.81 1.75 25.78
N ASP A 13 15.00 0.81 26.27
CA ASP A 13 15.43 -0.57 26.48
C ASP A 13 15.87 -1.23 25.16
N THR A 14 15.12 -0.96 24.08
CA THR A 14 15.42 -1.50 22.74
C THR A 14 16.75 -0.95 22.20
N LEU A 15 16.98 0.35 22.36
CA LEU A 15 18.17 1.01 21.79
C LEU A 15 19.49 0.48 22.37
N LEU A 16 19.51 0.07 23.63
CA LEU A 16 20.72 -0.45 24.31
C LEU A 16 20.57 -1.92 24.69
N ALA A 17 19.67 -2.65 24.02
CA ALA A 17 19.48 -4.08 24.27
C ALA A 17 20.78 -4.84 24.05
N LEU A 18 21.09 -5.76 24.97
CA LEU A 18 22.26 -6.60 24.85
C LEU A 18 21.93 -7.85 24.03
N PRO A 19 22.90 -8.43 23.33
CA PRO A 19 22.69 -9.69 22.60
C PRO A 19 22.25 -10.81 23.55
N GLU A 20 21.17 -11.50 23.21
CA GLU A 20 20.68 -12.66 23.97
C GLU A 20 20.60 -13.91 23.09
N SER A 21 20.36 -13.72 21.78
CA SER A 21 20.33 -14.84 20.86
C SER A 21 21.75 -15.36 20.60
N GLN A 22 21.86 -16.66 20.33
CA GLN A 22 23.16 -17.26 20.06
C GLN A 22 23.86 -16.60 18.87
N ASP A 23 23.13 -16.28 17.82
CA ASP A 23 23.70 -15.64 16.62
C ASP A 23 24.28 -14.25 16.94
N ASP A 24 23.56 -13.45 17.73
CA ASP A 24 24.03 -12.12 18.12
C ASP A 24 25.24 -12.20 19.07
N LEU A 25 25.24 -13.17 20.00
CA LEU A 25 26.39 -13.41 20.89
C LEU A 25 27.63 -13.77 20.08
N ILE A 26 27.47 -14.63 19.07
CA ILE A 26 28.57 -15.01 18.16
C ILE A 26 29.07 -13.78 17.40
N ARG A 27 28.13 -13.00 16.89
CA ARG A 27 28.43 -11.83 16.04
C ARG A 27 29.16 -10.71 16.80
N TYR A 28 28.71 -10.38 17.99
CA TYR A 28 29.18 -9.21 18.72
C TYR A 28 30.15 -9.52 19.85
N TYR A 29 30.06 -10.72 20.46
CA TYR A 29 30.78 -11.06 21.70
C TYR A 29 31.72 -12.24 21.54
N THR A 30 32.23 -12.51 20.35
CA THR A 30 33.28 -13.50 20.10
C THR A 30 34.63 -12.81 20.14
N PHE A 31 35.55 -13.35 20.91
CA PHE A 31 36.91 -12.82 21.08
C PHE A 31 37.87 -13.36 20.04
N ASN A 32 38.73 -12.48 19.53
CA ASN A 32 39.85 -12.87 18.68
C ASN A 32 41.07 -13.19 19.57
N ASP A 33 42.16 -13.63 18.97
CA ASP A 33 43.37 -14.03 19.69
C ASP A 33 43.99 -12.88 20.50
N SER A 34 43.97 -11.65 19.97
CA SER A 34 44.47 -10.47 20.67
C SER A 34 43.64 -10.17 21.92
N ASP A 35 42.29 -10.28 21.79
CA ASP A 35 41.39 -10.11 22.92
C ASP A 35 41.69 -11.13 24.03
N LEU A 36 41.75 -12.40 23.64
CA LEU A 36 42.03 -13.48 24.60
C LEU A 36 43.38 -13.33 25.28
N SER A 37 44.43 -12.89 24.55
CA SER A 37 45.75 -12.63 25.10
C SER A 37 45.69 -11.54 26.18
N LEU A 38 44.93 -10.46 25.90
CA LEU A 38 44.77 -9.36 26.85
C LEU A 38 43.98 -9.80 28.08
N ILE A 39 42.93 -10.58 27.91
CA ILE A 39 42.06 -11.08 28.98
C ILE A 39 42.82 -12.02 29.91
N ARG A 40 43.66 -12.89 29.34
CA ARG A 40 44.46 -13.88 30.10
C ARG A 40 45.47 -13.24 31.06
N GLN A 41 45.82 -11.98 30.86
CA GLN A 41 46.70 -11.25 31.78
C GLN A 41 46.05 -10.96 33.12
N ARG A 42 44.71 -11.12 33.22
CA ARG A 42 43.94 -10.84 34.45
C ARG A 42 44.04 -12.05 35.40
N ARG A 43 44.32 -11.79 36.67
CA ARG A 43 44.40 -12.85 37.69
C ARG A 43 43.04 -13.12 38.31
N GLY A 44 42.66 -14.38 38.34
CA GLY A 44 41.42 -14.86 38.91
C GLY A 44 40.22 -14.78 37.97
N ASP A 45 39.28 -15.70 38.15
CA ASP A 45 38.12 -15.85 37.28
C ASP A 45 37.24 -14.59 37.23
N ALA A 46 36.98 -13.96 38.40
CA ALA A 46 36.18 -12.76 38.47
C ALA A 46 36.75 -11.62 37.63
N ASN A 47 38.10 -11.43 37.70
CA ASN A 47 38.76 -10.35 36.95
C ASN A 47 38.82 -10.66 35.45
N ARG A 48 39.05 -11.92 35.05
CA ARG A 48 39.05 -12.32 33.64
C ARG A 48 37.63 -12.12 33.04
N LEU A 49 36.62 -12.63 33.74
CA LEU A 49 35.25 -12.54 33.29
C LEU A 49 34.77 -11.07 33.22
N GLY A 50 35.04 -10.29 34.28
CA GLY A 50 34.68 -8.89 34.33
C GLY A 50 35.33 -8.03 33.26
N PHE A 51 36.64 -8.23 33.05
CA PHE A 51 37.39 -7.55 31.98
C PHE A 51 36.82 -7.88 30.60
N ALA A 52 36.52 -9.18 30.36
CA ALA A 52 35.96 -9.64 29.11
C ALA A 52 34.57 -9.09 28.85
N VAL A 53 33.71 -9.03 29.87
CA VAL A 53 32.38 -8.45 29.78
C VAL A 53 32.47 -6.96 29.48
N GLN A 54 33.35 -6.21 30.16
CA GLN A 54 33.55 -4.77 29.87
C GLN A 54 34.01 -4.57 28.41
N LEU A 55 34.88 -5.44 27.90
CA LEU A 55 35.34 -5.40 26.50
C LEU A 55 34.14 -5.55 25.55
N CYS A 56 33.29 -6.53 25.83
CA CYS A 56 32.08 -6.76 25.04
C CYS A 56 31.18 -5.53 25.02
N LEU A 57 30.83 -4.97 26.19
CA LEU A 57 29.95 -3.85 26.33
C LEU A 57 30.48 -2.58 25.65
N LEU A 58 31.80 -2.31 25.78
CA LEU A 58 32.41 -1.14 25.14
C LEU A 58 32.48 -1.30 23.61
N ARG A 59 32.55 -2.54 23.13
CA ARG A 59 32.53 -2.83 21.67
C ARG A 59 31.14 -2.74 21.10
N TYR A 60 30.14 -3.29 21.80
CA TYR A 60 28.71 -3.25 21.42
C TYR A 60 27.86 -3.50 22.67
N PRO A 61 26.89 -2.61 22.96
CA PRO A 61 26.43 -1.40 22.23
C PRO A 61 27.37 -0.20 22.28
N GLY A 62 28.38 -0.18 23.19
CA GLY A 62 29.35 0.89 23.26
C GLY A 62 29.32 1.72 24.54
N TYR A 63 28.67 1.25 25.60
CA TYR A 63 28.63 1.95 26.89
C TYR A 63 29.48 1.25 27.94
N ALA A 64 29.92 2.02 28.96
CA ALA A 64 30.70 1.50 30.06
C ALA A 64 29.80 0.76 31.06
N LEU A 65 30.35 -0.30 31.69
CA LEU A 65 29.66 -1.06 32.72
C LEU A 65 29.39 -0.18 33.95
N GLY A 66 28.12 -0.06 34.30
CA GLY A 66 27.67 0.67 35.50
C GLY A 66 27.73 -0.20 36.76
N THR A 67 27.62 0.46 37.92
CA THR A 67 27.61 -0.24 39.21
C THR A 67 26.38 -1.13 39.38
N ASP A 68 25.25 -0.75 38.80
CA ASP A 68 23.97 -1.44 38.97
C ASP A 68 23.53 -2.14 37.69
N SER A 69 24.48 -2.46 36.80
CA SER A 69 24.16 -3.13 35.51
C SER A 69 23.76 -4.58 35.75
N GLU A 70 22.54 -4.92 35.43
CA GLU A 70 22.06 -6.30 35.35
C GLU A 70 22.33 -6.81 33.93
N LEU A 71 23.03 -7.93 33.83
CA LEU A 71 23.37 -8.53 32.54
C LEU A 71 22.51 -9.77 32.31
N PRO A 72 22.06 -9.99 31.07
CA PRO A 72 21.39 -11.26 30.75
C PRO A 72 22.30 -12.46 30.99
N GLU A 73 21.71 -13.49 31.55
CA GLU A 73 22.46 -14.74 31.84
C GLU A 73 23.16 -15.31 30.59
N PRO A 74 22.56 -15.32 29.39
CA PRO A 74 23.27 -15.82 28.21
C PRO A 74 24.57 -15.10 27.89
N VAL A 75 24.65 -13.78 28.18
CA VAL A 75 25.90 -13.01 27.98
C VAL A 75 26.97 -13.53 28.90
N ILE A 76 26.69 -13.69 30.20
CA ILE A 76 27.66 -14.15 31.20
C ILE A 76 28.16 -15.54 30.84
N LEU A 77 27.23 -16.44 30.48
CA LEU A 77 27.59 -17.83 30.12
C LEU A 77 28.45 -17.88 28.86
N TRP A 78 28.12 -17.10 27.84
CA TRP A 78 28.85 -17.06 26.56
C TRP A 78 30.27 -16.53 26.75
N VAL A 79 30.41 -15.44 27.50
CA VAL A 79 31.73 -14.83 27.78
C VAL A 79 32.57 -15.75 28.67
N ALA A 80 31.97 -16.28 29.75
CA ALA A 80 32.67 -17.16 30.70
C ALA A 80 33.25 -18.40 30.01
N LYS A 81 32.50 -18.99 29.06
CA LYS A 81 32.94 -20.14 28.27
C LYS A 81 34.20 -19.82 27.47
N GLN A 82 34.23 -18.64 26.83
CA GLN A 82 35.37 -18.25 25.98
C GLN A 82 36.65 -17.97 26.80
N VAL A 83 36.49 -17.40 28.00
CA VAL A 83 37.64 -16.99 28.83
C VAL A 83 37.99 -18.04 29.90
N GLN A 84 37.31 -19.18 29.90
CA GLN A 84 37.55 -20.31 30.82
C GLN A 84 37.44 -19.83 32.28
N ALA A 85 36.37 -19.11 32.59
CA ALA A 85 36.07 -18.61 33.94
C ALA A 85 34.75 -19.20 34.45
N GLU A 86 34.64 -19.33 35.77
CA GLU A 86 33.41 -19.79 36.41
C GLU A 86 32.34 -18.70 36.27
N PRO A 87 31.16 -18.95 35.68
CA PRO A 87 30.14 -17.94 35.56
C PRO A 87 29.70 -17.30 36.87
N ALA A 88 29.66 -18.08 37.97
CA ALA A 88 29.31 -17.58 39.29
C ALA A 88 30.30 -16.53 39.83
N SER A 89 31.51 -16.47 39.28
CA SER A 89 32.49 -15.47 39.67
C SER A 89 32.10 -14.05 39.29
N TRP A 90 31.13 -13.88 38.35
CA TRP A 90 30.60 -12.56 37.97
C TRP A 90 30.17 -11.74 39.20
N ALA A 91 29.52 -12.38 40.17
CA ALA A 91 29.02 -11.72 41.36
C ALA A 91 30.11 -11.04 42.18
N LYS A 92 31.35 -11.55 42.09
CA LYS A 92 32.49 -11.02 42.82
C LYS A 92 33.20 -9.88 42.07
N TYR A 93 32.88 -9.70 40.80
CA TYR A 93 33.51 -8.64 40.00
C TYR A 93 32.94 -7.29 40.43
N GLY A 94 33.82 -6.38 40.76
CA GLY A 94 33.37 -5.04 41.11
C GLY A 94 33.25 -4.77 42.59
N GLU A 95 33.60 -5.76 43.49
CA GLU A 95 33.72 -5.51 44.90
C GLU A 95 34.74 -4.39 45.18
N ARG A 96 35.70 -4.24 44.24
CA ARG A 96 36.71 -3.16 44.30
C ARG A 96 36.52 -2.23 43.07
N ASP A 97 36.02 -1.06 43.34
CA ASP A 97 35.80 -0.01 42.33
C ASP A 97 37.08 0.34 41.55
N VAL A 98 38.22 0.32 42.21
CA VAL A 98 39.49 0.67 41.60
C VAL A 98 39.82 -0.30 40.45
N THR A 99 39.66 -1.61 40.64
CA THR A 99 39.90 -2.61 39.61
C THR A 99 39.03 -2.39 38.39
N ARG A 100 37.76 -2.09 38.59
CA ARG A 100 36.86 -1.83 37.48
C ARG A 100 37.28 -0.60 36.67
N ARG A 101 37.70 0.45 37.35
CA ARG A 101 38.13 1.71 36.70
C ARG A 101 39.41 1.48 35.90
N GLU A 102 40.37 0.71 36.47
CA GLU A 102 41.65 0.36 35.82
C GLU A 102 41.37 -0.45 34.55
N HIS A 103 40.50 -1.45 34.65
CA HIS A 103 40.09 -2.27 33.51
C HIS A 103 39.46 -1.40 32.42
N ALA A 104 38.54 -0.52 32.80
CA ALA A 104 37.84 0.38 31.87
C ALA A 104 38.85 1.29 31.15
N GLN A 105 39.83 1.85 31.88
CA GLN A 105 40.83 2.74 31.27
C GLN A 105 41.71 1.99 30.28
N GLU A 106 42.13 0.76 30.61
CA GLU A 106 42.96 -0.07 29.72
C GLU A 106 42.18 -0.44 28.44
N LEU A 107 40.90 -0.82 28.60
CA LEU A 107 40.06 -1.18 27.47
C LEU A 107 39.75 0.02 26.55
N ARG A 108 39.60 1.21 27.12
CA ARG A 108 39.44 2.47 26.34
C ARG A 108 40.64 2.67 25.43
N THR A 109 41.87 2.47 26.00
CA THR A 109 43.10 2.60 25.22
C THR A 109 43.16 1.52 24.15
N TYR A 110 42.87 0.28 24.49
CA TYR A 110 42.90 -0.87 23.58
C TYR A 110 41.94 -0.67 22.39
N LEU A 111 40.72 -0.20 22.68
CA LEU A 111 39.68 0.01 21.66
C LEU A 111 39.75 1.39 21.00
N GLN A 112 40.67 2.24 21.45
CA GLN A 112 40.85 3.62 20.98
C GLN A 112 39.53 4.45 21.14
N LEU A 113 38.88 4.29 22.29
CA LEU A 113 37.66 4.99 22.62
C LEU A 113 37.92 6.26 23.43
N ALA A 114 37.28 7.37 23.05
CA ALA A 114 37.37 8.61 23.79
C ALA A 114 36.06 8.87 24.58
N PRO A 115 36.13 9.53 25.72
CA PRO A 115 34.96 9.87 26.48
C PRO A 115 34.10 10.91 25.74
N PHE A 116 32.79 10.86 25.96
CA PHE A 116 31.85 11.81 25.40
C PHE A 116 31.90 13.12 26.22
N GLY A 117 32.11 14.24 25.51
CA GLY A 117 32.18 15.56 26.16
C GLY A 117 31.22 16.56 25.59
N LEU A 118 31.30 17.82 26.07
CA LEU A 118 30.41 18.88 25.67
C LEU A 118 30.53 19.23 24.18
N SER A 119 31.73 19.15 23.62
CA SER A 119 31.95 19.38 22.20
C SER A 119 31.24 18.33 21.35
N ASP A 120 31.25 17.06 21.82
CA ASP A 120 30.56 15.96 21.15
C ASP A 120 29.04 16.17 21.19
N PHE A 121 28.53 16.64 22.33
CA PHE A 121 27.10 16.95 22.46
C PHE A 121 26.67 18.01 21.45
N ARG A 122 27.47 19.11 21.35
CA ARG A 122 27.16 20.20 20.42
C ARG A 122 27.19 19.74 18.96
N ALA A 123 28.19 18.92 18.60
CA ALA A 123 28.32 18.36 17.28
C ALA A 123 27.15 17.40 16.98
N LEU A 124 26.80 16.58 17.97
CA LEU A 124 25.67 15.64 17.82
C LEU A 124 24.35 16.39 17.60
N VAL A 125 24.09 17.44 18.39
CA VAL A 125 22.85 18.25 18.23
C VAL A 125 22.81 18.86 16.82
N ARG A 126 23.93 19.37 16.31
CA ARG A 126 23.97 19.91 14.92
C ARG A 126 23.62 18.84 13.89
N GLU A 127 24.24 17.66 13.99
CA GLU A 127 23.97 16.54 13.09
C GLU A 127 22.51 16.11 13.14
N LEU A 128 21.98 15.91 14.36
CA LEU A 128 20.60 15.49 14.56
C LEU A 128 19.60 16.56 14.10
N THR A 129 19.95 17.87 14.17
CA THR A 129 19.05 18.93 13.69
C THR A 129 18.80 18.80 12.18
N GLU A 130 19.82 18.42 11.41
CA GLU A 130 19.63 18.21 9.96
C GLU A 130 18.68 17.03 9.69
N LEU A 131 18.85 15.94 10.43
CA LEU A 131 17.94 14.78 10.32
C LEU A 131 16.54 15.15 10.83
N ALA A 132 16.44 15.94 11.89
CA ALA A 132 15.16 16.35 12.48
C ALA A 132 14.33 17.24 11.54
N GLN A 133 14.93 17.79 10.50
CA GLN A 133 14.18 18.50 9.45
C GLN A 133 13.37 17.53 8.58
N GLN A 134 13.71 16.24 8.58
CA GLN A 134 13.02 15.21 7.80
C GLN A 134 12.04 14.42 8.66
N THR A 135 12.39 14.18 9.93
CA THR A 135 11.57 13.37 10.85
C THR A 135 11.75 13.85 12.28
N ASP A 136 10.68 13.79 13.05
CA ASP A 136 10.73 14.07 14.49
C ASP A 136 10.54 12.80 15.34
N LYS A 137 10.67 11.64 14.72
CA LYS A 137 10.58 10.35 15.45
C LYS A 137 11.82 10.18 16.33
N GLY A 138 11.60 10.23 17.65
CA GLY A 138 12.68 10.15 18.64
C GLY A 138 13.55 8.91 18.48
N LEU A 139 12.94 7.76 18.23
CA LEU A 139 13.64 6.50 18.05
C LEU A 139 14.65 6.55 16.89
N LEU A 140 14.25 7.13 15.75
CA LEU A 140 15.13 7.25 14.58
C LEU A 140 16.28 8.20 14.86
N LEU A 141 16.01 9.32 15.52
CA LEU A 141 17.04 10.30 15.89
C LEU A 141 18.03 9.70 16.88
N ALA A 142 17.53 8.99 17.89
CA ALA A 142 18.38 8.37 18.91
C ALA A 142 19.22 7.23 18.30
N GLY A 143 18.64 6.41 17.44
CA GLY A 143 19.36 5.36 16.72
C GLY A 143 20.52 5.93 15.90
N GLN A 144 20.25 7.01 15.17
CA GLN A 144 21.30 7.70 14.39
C GLN A 144 22.37 8.32 15.30
N ALA A 145 21.97 8.85 16.46
CA ALA A 145 22.91 9.42 17.43
C ALA A 145 23.89 8.36 17.94
N LEU A 146 23.36 7.19 18.32
CA LEU A 146 24.19 6.08 18.82
C LEU A 146 25.15 5.60 17.73
N GLU A 147 24.65 5.44 16.51
CA GLU A 147 25.46 4.97 15.38
C GLU A 147 26.59 5.97 15.06
N SER A 148 26.27 7.26 15.04
CA SER A 148 27.25 8.33 14.80
C SER A 148 28.35 8.31 15.87
N LEU A 149 27.98 8.13 17.15
CA LEU A 149 28.95 8.08 18.25
C LEU A 149 29.85 6.84 18.16
N ARG A 150 29.29 5.69 17.77
CA ARG A 150 30.06 4.45 17.55
C ARG A 150 31.09 4.66 16.44
N GLN A 151 30.70 5.24 15.32
CA GLN A 151 31.59 5.52 14.20
C GLN A 151 32.72 6.48 14.58
N LYS A 152 32.42 7.45 15.46
CA LYS A 152 33.42 8.42 15.96
C LYS A 152 34.22 7.89 17.13
N ARG A 153 34.05 6.62 17.48
CA ARG A 153 34.75 5.93 18.60
C ARG A 153 34.57 6.68 19.93
N ARG A 154 33.31 7.11 20.21
CA ARG A 154 32.97 7.72 21.51
C ARG A 154 32.26 6.69 22.38
N ILE A 155 32.59 6.69 23.66
CA ILE A 155 31.86 5.91 24.65
C ILE A 155 30.44 6.51 24.71
N LEU A 156 29.41 5.67 24.61
CA LEU A 156 28.04 6.15 24.60
C LEU A 156 27.69 6.82 25.95
N PRO A 157 27.13 8.03 25.94
CA PRO A 157 26.63 8.65 27.15
C PRO A 157 25.32 8.00 27.59
N ALA A 158 24.85 8.34 28.79
CA ALA A 158 23.54 7.89 29.28
C ALA A 158 22.45 8.26 28.28
N LEU A 159 21.44 7.39 28.13
CA LEU A 159 20.33 7.64 27.19
C LEU A 159 19.60 8.95 27.50
N SER A 160 19.60 9.42 28.76
CA SER A 160 19.05 10.74 29.11
C SER A 160 19.77 11.89 28.40
N VAL A 161 21.06 11.73 28.12
CA VAL A 161 21.85 12.73 27.36
C VAL A 161 21.48 12.67 25.88
N ILE A 162 21.32 11.45 25.33
CA ILE A 162 20.87 11.23 23.93
C ILE A 162 19.46 11.82 23.76
N ASP A 163 18.55 11.53 24.71
CA ASP A 163 17.17 12.06 24.69
C ASP A 163 17.18 13.59 24.69
N ARG A 164 18.05 14.21 25.48
CA ARG A 164 18.21 15.67 25.53
C ARG A 164 18.75 16.22 24.22
N ALA A 165 19.70 15.53 23.60
CA ALA A 165 20.24 15.95 22.30
C ALA A 165 19.15 15.87 21.21
N CYS A 166 18.36 14.81 21.19
CA CYS A 166 17.24 14.65 20.27
C CYS A 166 16.19 15.73 20.47
N SER A 167 15.86 16.01 21.74
CA SER A 167 14.88 17.06 22.10
C SER A 167 15.33 18.44 21.61
N GLU A 168 16.58 18.79 21.83
CA GLU A 168 17.15 20.07 21.38
C GLU A 168 17.18 20.14 19.85
N ALA A 169 17.54 19.05 19.19
CA ALA A 169 17.56 18.97 17.73
C ALA A 169 16.17 19.19 17.13
N ILE A 170 15.14 18.53 17.71
CA ILE A 170 13.75 18.69 17.26
C ILE A 170 13.30 20.14 17.47
N ALA A 171 13.63 20.73 18.61
CA ALA A 171 13.27 22.12 18.93
C ALA A 171 13.90 23.08 17.91
N ARG A 172 15.17 22.87 17.57
CA ARG A 172 15.86 23.69 16.55
C ARG A 172 15.25 23.52 15.16
N ALA A 173 14.95 22.28 14.78
CA ALA A 173 14.31 21.98 13.50
C ALA A 173 12.92 22.63 13.42
N ASN A 174 12.12 22.54 14.50
CA ASN A 174 10.81 23.20 14.54
C ASN A 174 10.94 24.71 14.37
N ARG A 175 11.89 25.34 15.07
CA ARG A 175 12.11 26.78 14.92
C ARG A 175 12.47 27.17 13.48
N ARG A 176 13.29 26.35 12.79
CA ARG A 176 13.63 26.57 11.38
C ARG A 176 12.40 26.46 10.49
N VAL A 177 11.58 25.42 10.71
CA VAL A 177 10.34 25.19 9.93
C VAL A 177 9.36 26.36 10.15
N TYR A 178 9.13 26.78 11.40
CA TYR A 178 8.23 27.88 11.69
C TYR A 178 8.74 29.18 11.06
N ARG A 179 10.03 29.46 11.17
CA ARG A 179 10.64 30.63 10.56
C ARG A 179 10.46 30.62 9.02
N ALA A 180 10.74 29.48 8.39
CA ALA A 180 10.61 29.34 6.93
C ALA A 180 9.18 29.60 6.46
N LEU A 181 8.17 29.25 7.26
CA LEU A 181 6.76 29.46 6.92
C LEU A 181 6.29 30.89 7.24
N VAL A 182 6.84 31.54 8.24
CA VAL A 182 6.29 32.81 8.76
C VAL A 182 7.04 34.03 8.21
N GLU A 183 8.37 33.96 8.01
CA GLU A 183 9.15 35.11 7.51
C GLU A 183 8.63 35.70 6.20
N PRO A 184 8.22 34.87 5.20
CA PRO A 184 7.70 35.43 3.96
C PRO A 184 6.30 36.03 4.07
N LEU A 185 5.58 35.83 5.18
CA LEU A 185 4.20 36.32 5.33
C LEU A 185 4.16 37.81 5.65
N THR A 186 3.33 38.56 4.90
CA THR A 186 3.04 39.98 5.19
C THR A 186 1.97 40.04 6.30
N ASP A 187 1.73 41.24 6.82
CA ASP A 187 0.67 41.49 7.78
C ASP A 187 -0.71 41.17 7.21
N SER A 188 -0.89 41.38 5.91
CA SER A 188 -2.12 40.98 5.20
C SER A 188 -2.35 39.45 5.25
N HIS A 189 -1.31 38.67 4.98
CA HIS A 189 -1.37 37.22 5.07
C HIS A 189 -1.74 36.79 6.48
N ARG A 190 -1.10 37.38 7.49
CA ARG A 190 -1.35 37.04 8.90
C ARG A 190 -2.79 37.35 9.31
N ALA A 191 -3.30 38.51 8.86
CA ALA A 191 -4.69 38.89 9.13
C ALA A 191 -5.68 37.91 8.50
N LYS A 192 -5.42 37.48 7.25
CA LYS A 192 -6.28 36.51 6.55
C LYS A 192 -6.25 35.13 7.26
N LEU A 193 -5.07 34.70 7.74
CA LEU A 193 -4.96 33.44 8.49
C LEU A 193 -5.74 33.53 9.82
N ASP A 194 -5.65 34.64 10.53
CA ASP A 194 -6.40 34.83 11.77
C ASP A 194 -7.92 34.84 11.50
N GLU A 195 -8.35 35.35 10.36
CA GLU A 195 -9.76 35.38 9.97
C GLU A 195 -10.34 33.94 9.87
N LEU A 196 -9.50 32.95 9.49
CA LEU A 196 -9.95 31.55 9.41
C LEU A 196 -10.43 31.01 10.77
N LEU A 197 -9.95 31.59 11.87
CA LEU A 197 -10.32 31.17 13.23
C LEU A 197 -11.61 31.80 13.71
N LYS A 198 -12.17 32.77 12.99
CA LYS A 198 -13.40 33.46 13.34
C LYS A 198 -14.63 32.74 12.74
N LEU A 199 -15.81 33.07 13.27
CA LEU A 199 -17.07 32.50 12.78
C LEU A 199 -17.33 32.90 11.32
N LYS A 200 -17.75 31.93 10.53
CA LYS A 200 -18.18 32.16 9.15
C LYS A 200 -19.50 32.96 9.18
N ALA A 201 -19.60 33.98 8.34
CA ALA A 201 -20.78 34.85 8.29
C ALA A 201 -22.06 33.99 8.11
N GLY A 202 -23.04 34.23 8.97
CA GLY A 202 -24.31 33.54 8.93
C GLY A 202 -24.25 32.08 9.40
N SER A 203 -23.20 31.73 10.16
CA SER A 203 -22.98 30.34 10.59
C SER A 203 -22.54 30.28 12.06
N SER A 204 -22.76 29.14 12.69
CA SER A 204 -22.29 28.85 14.06
C SER A 204 -20.90 28.20 14.08
N ILE A 205 -20.29 27.95 12.91
CA ILE A 205 -18.96 27.33 12.82
C ILE A 205 -17.95 28.34 12.24
N THR A 206 -16.66 28.11 12.54
CA THR A 206 -15.61 28.98 12.03
C THR A 206 -15.32 28.66 10.55
N TRP A 207 -14.66 29.61 9.87
CA TRP A 207 -14.18 29.40 8.50
C TRP A 207 -13.35 28.13 8.42
N LEU A 208 -12.42 27.94 9.37
CA LEU A 208 -11.53 26.76 9.36
C LEU A 208 -12.33 25.46 9.50
N THR A 209 -13.34 25.44 10.38
CA THR A 209 -14.19 24.25 10.55
C THR A 209 -14.94 23.90 9.24
N TRP A 210 -15.46 24.92 8.56
CA TRP A 210 -16.14 24.74 7.27
C TRP A 210 -15.18 24.26 6.19
N LEU A 211 -13.98 24.83 6.13
CA LEU A 211 -12.97 24.49 5.13
C LEU A 211 -12.46 23.05 5.26
N ARG A 212 -12.50 22.47 6.47
CA ARG A 212 -12.08 21.09 6.72
C ARG A 212 -13.07 20.05 6.22
N GLN A 213 -14.28 20.45 5.87
CA GLN A 213 -15.33 19.51 5.46
C GLN A 213 -15.04 18.94 4.08
N ALA A 214 -15.09 17.60 3.96
CA ALA A 214 -14.91 16.91 2.68
C ALA A 214 -16.21 16.96 1.88
N PRO A 215 -16.14 16.85 0.53
CA PRO A 215 -17.36 16.78 -0.28
C PRO A 215 -18.08 15.46 0.00
N LEU A 216 -19.41 15.54 0.19
CA LEU A 216 -20.19 14.39 0.65
C LEU A 216 -20.64 13.46 -0.49
N LYS A 217 -20.96 14.00 -1.67
CA LYS A 217 -21.53 13.22 -2.78
C LYS A 217 -21.05 13.74 -4.14
N PRO A 218 -20.88 12.86 -5.14
CA PRO A 218 -20.52 13.29 -6.50
C PRO A 218 -21.76 13.85 -7.22
N ASN A 219 -22.05 15.11 -6.95
CA ASN A 219 -23.11 15.87 -7.61
C ASN A 219 -22.73 17.35 -7.71
N SER A 220 -23.47 18.11 -8.51
CA SER A 220 -23.16 19.50 -8.81
C SER A 220 -23.21 20.40 -7.57
N ARG A 221 -24.12 20.15 -6.62
CA ARG A 221 -24.25 20.96 -5.40
C ARG A 221 -22.97 20.89 -4.56
N HIS A 222 -22.52 19.66 -4.24
CA HIS A 222 -21.31 19.46 -3.43
C HIS A 222 -20.05 19.89 -4.17
N MET A 223 -20.05 19.75 -5.50
CA MET A 223 -18.96 20.25 -6.33
C MET A 223 -18.82 21.78 -6.19
N LEU A 224 -19.93 22.51 -6.35
CA LEU A 224 -19.92 23.98 -6.24
C LEU A 224 -19.49 24.43 -4.84
N GLU A 225 -20.00 23.76 -3.80
CA GLU A 225 -19.61 24.05 -2.42
C GLU A 225 -18.09 23.85 -2.21
N HIS A 226 -17.56 22.79 -2.80
CA HIS A 226 -16.12 22.49 -2.67
C HIS A 226 -15.27 23.46 -3.49
N ILE A 227 -15.77 23.93 -4.63
CA ILE A 227 -15.12 25.01 -5.40
C ILE A 227 -15.05 26.29 -4.55
N GLU A 228 -16.09 26.61 -3.79
CA GLU A 228 -16.09 27.78 -2.89
C GLU A 228 -15.04 27.63 -1.79
N ARG A 229 -14.84 26.38 -1.29
CA ARG A 229 -13.74 26.12 -0.34
C ARG A 229 -12.38 26.42 -0.97
N LEU A 230 -12.16 25.97 -2.20
CA LEU A 230 -10.88 26.25 -2.89
C LEU A 230 -10.69 27.77 -3.07
N LYS A 231 -11.72 28.48 -3.51
CA LYS A 231 -11.63 29.95 -3.67
C LYS A 231 -11.28 30.64 -2.34
N THR A 232 -11.87 30.18 -1.24
CA THR A 232 -11.59 30.73 0.09
C THR A 232 -10.12 30.51 0.49
N PHE A 233 -9.57 29.31 0.25
CA PHE A 233 -8.15 29.05 0.47
C PHE A 233 -7.27 29.96 -0.39
N GLN A 234 -7.64 30.15 -1.66
CA GLN A 234 -6.87 30.97 -2.60
C GLN A 234 -6.88 32.45 -2.22
N LEU A 235 -7.95 32.93 -1.55
CA LEU A 235 -8.04 34.32 -1.06
C LEU A 235 -6.98 34.64 0.00
N VAL A 236 -6.46 33.62 0.71
CA VAL A 236 -5.33 33.84 1.64
C VAL A 236 -4.11 34.31 0.86
N ASP A 237 -3.96 33.85 -0.36
CA ASP A 237 -2.94 34.30 -1.33
C ASP A 237 -1.52 34.17 -0.76
N LEU A 238 -1.21 32.98 -0.19
CA LEU A 238 0.12 32.74 0.37
C LEU A 238 1.22 32.91 -0.67
N PRO A 239 2.43 33.36 -0.28
CA PRO A 239 3.52 33.53 -1.22
C PRO A 239 3.81 32.28 -2.03
N GLU A 240 4.06 32.45 -3.33
CA GLU A 240 4.38 31.33 -4.22
C GLU A 240 5.67 30.65 -3.74
N GLY A 241 5.65 29.34 -3.69
CA GLY A 241 6.79 28.54 -3.25
C GLY A 241 6.95 28.43 -1.73
N LEU A 242 6.02 29.00 -0.96
CA LEU A 242 6.06 28.87 0.49
C LEU A 242 6.07 27.39 0.87
N GLY A 243 6.98 27.00 1.75
CA GLY A 243 7.13 25.62 2.18
C GLY A 243 7.96 24.73 1.24
N ARG A 244 8.44 25.27 0.12
CA ARG A 244 9.17 24.50 -0.89
C ARG A 244 10.43 23.83 -0.35
N HIS A 245 11.10 24.46 0.60
CA HIS A 245 12.34 23.95 1.19
C HIS A 245 12.11 23.17 2.47
N ILE A 246 10.85 22.97 2.86
CA ILE A 246 10.49 22.21 4.07
C ILE A 246 10.22 20.76 3.64
N HIS A 247 10.80 19.81 4.38
CA HIS A 247 10.57 18.41 4.09
C HIS A 247 9.07 18.09 4.19
N GLN A 248 8.54 17.33 3.24
CA GLN A 248 7.11 17.06 3.11
C GLN A 248 6.53 16.44 4.40
N ASN A 249 7.26 15.53 5.04
CA ASN A 249 6.79 14.91 6.30
C ASN A 249 6.54 15.93 7.40
N ARG A 250 7.40 16.95 7.49
CA ARG A 250 7.27 18.00 8.52
C ARG A 250 6.08 18.91 8.22
N LEU A 251 5.93 19.27 6.96
CA LEU A 251 4.80 20.11 6.51
C LEU A 251 3.46 19.38 6.72
N LEU A 252 3.40 18.10 6.35
CA LEU A 252 2.21 17.25 6.55
C LEU A 252 1.87 17.11 8.04
N LYS A 253 2.89 16.97 8.90
CA LYS A 253 2.64 16.87 10.34
C LYS A 253 2.01 18.14 10.89
N LEU A 254 2.54 19.31 10.52
CA LEU A 254 1.96 20.60 10.93
C LEU A 254 0.53 20.75 10.42
N ALA A 255 0.30 20.40 9.17
CA ALA A 255 -1.04 20.48 8.55
C ALA A 255 -2.04 19.55 9.25
N ARG A 256 -1.63 18.33 9.59
CA ARG A 256 -2.48 17.38 10.33
C ARG A 256 -2.78 17.91 11.75
N GLU A 257 -1.76 18.40 12.44
CA GLU A 257 -1.93 18.97 13.76
C GLU A 257 -2.96 20.12 13.72
N GLY A 258 -2.77 21.07 12.80
CA GLY A 258 -3.70 22.17 12.61
C GLY A 258 -5.07 21.74 12.12
N GLY A 259 -5.14 20.63 11.36
CA GLY A 259 -6.38 20.04 10.87
C GLY A 259 -7.24 19.41 11.98
N GLN A 260 -6.61 18.93 13.06
CA GLN A 260 -7.29 18.26 14.16
C GLN A 260 -7.64 19.20 15.32
N MET A 261 -6.86 20.26 15.49
CA MET A 261 -7.06 21.17 16.63
C MET A 261 -8.30 22.05 16.47
N THR A 262 -8.94 22.38 17.58
CA THR A 262 -10.04 23.35 17.53
C THR A 262 -9.50 24.73 17.15
N PRO A 263 -10.29 25.56 16.45
CA PRO A 263 -9.88 26.94 16.18
C PRO A 263 -9.53 27.72 17.45
N LYS A 264 -10.22 27.46 18.56
CA LYS A 264 -9.96 28.07 19.85
C LYS A 264 -8.54 27.73 20.36
N ASP A 265 -8.14 26.47 20.22
CA ASP A 265 -6.82 26.04 20.70
C ASP A 265 -5.70 26.52 19.79
N LEU A 266 -5.94 26.58 18.49
CA LEU A 266 -4.99 27.19 17.53
C LEU A 266 -4.78 28.66 17.85
N GLY A 267 -5.85 29.36 18.25
CA GLY A 267 -5.77 30.78 18.64
C GLY A 267 -4.90 31.04 19.87
N LYS A 268 -4.71 30.03 20.73
CA LYS A 268 -3.86 30.12 21.93
C LYS A 268 -2.36 29.94 21.65
N PHE A 269 -1.99 29.47 20.45
CA PHE A 269 -0.57 29.30 20.11
C PHE A 269 0.13 30.66 20.05
N GLU A 270 1.41 30.68 20.39
CA GLU A 270 2.21 31.87 20.18
C GLU A 270 2.21 32.20 18.66
N PRO A 271 2.30 33.49 18.30
CA PRO A 271 2.08 33.92 16.89
C PRO A 271 2.90 33.14 15.87
N GLN A 272 4.18 32.89 16.11
CA GLN A 272 5.04 32.21 15.15
C GLN A 272 4.54 30.79 14.86
N ARG A 273 4.22 30.02 15.90
CA ARG A 273 3.69 28.66 15.77
C ARG A 273 2.29 28.69 15.15
N ARG A 274 1.44 29.65 15.56
CA ARG A 274 0.06 29.76 15.02
C ARG A 274 0.06 29.99 13.53
N TYR A 275 0.83 30.96 13.06
CA TYR A 275 0.89 31.30 11.63
C TYR A 275 1.55 30.17 10.82
N ALA A 276 2.61 29.55 11.36
CA ALA A 276 3.25 28.41 10.68
C ALA A 276 2.25 27.25 10.52
N THR A 277 1.51 26.93 11.57
CA THR A 277 0.53 25.84 11.54
C THR A 277 -0.61 26.16 10.58
N LEU A 278 -1.17 27.38 10.64
CA LEU A 278 -2.25 27.79 9.74
C LEU A 278 -1.77 27.83 8.27
N ALA A 279 -0.56 28.34 8.02
CA ALA A 279 0.01 28.34 6.65
C ALA A 279 0.16 26.93 6.13
N ALA A 280 0.65 26.00 6.95
CA ALA A 280 0.77 24.58 6.57
C ALA A 280 -0.61 23.99 6.24
N VAL A 281 -1.63 24.29 7.06
CA VAL A 281 -3.00 23.83 6.82
C VAL A 281 -3.49 24.36 5.46
N VAL A 282 -3.30 25.65 5.19
CA VAL A 282 -3.77 26.25 3.92
C VAL A 282 -3.04 25.63 2.72
N LEU A 283 -1.71 25.45 2.79
CA LEU A 283 -0.91 24.87 1.72
C LEU A 283 -1.37 23.45 1.39
N GLU A 284 -1.45 22.61 2.42
CA GLU A 284 -1.79 21.20 2.24
C GLU A 284 -3.27 21.01 1.88
N SER A 285 -4.16 21.80 2.48
CA SER A 285 -5.59 21.72 2.20
C SER A 285 -5.90 22.21 0.78
N THR A 286 -5.20 23.23 0.30
CA THR A 286 -5.37 23.72 -1.09
C THR A 286 -5.07 22.58 -2.07
N ALA A 287 -3.95 21.88 -1.91
CA ALA A 287 -3.58 20.76 -2.76
C ALA A 287 -4.62 19.64 -2.65
N THR A 288 -5.06 19.33 -1.44
CA THR A 288 -6.07 18.29 -1.19
C THR A 288 -7.39 18.63 -1.87
N VAL A 289 -7.87 19.86 -1.73
CA VAL A 289 -9.15 20.29 -2.33
C VAL A 289 -9.08 20.26 -3.87
N ILE A 290 -7.95 20.66 -4.47
CA ILE A 290 -7.76 20.56 -5.92
C ILE A 290 -7.88 19.09 -6.36
N ASP A 291 -7.18 18.18 -5.67
CA ASP A 291 -7.23 16.75 -5.98
C ASP A 291 -8.64 16.20 -5.84
N GLU A 292 -9.35 16.60 -4.79
CA GLU A 292 -10.74 16.18 -4.52
C GLU A 292 -11.71 16.72 -5.60
N LEU A 293 -11.50 17.95 -6.09
CA LEU A 293 -12.32 18.51 -7.17
C LEU A 293 -12.16 17.72 -8.47
N VAL A 294 -10.91 17.36 -8.81
CA VAL A 294 -10.63 16.57 -10.02
C VAL A 294 -11.26 15.18 -9.87
N ASP A 295 -11.06 14.54 -8.71
CA ASP A 295 -11.66 13.22 -8.42
C ASP A 295 -13.20 13.28 -8.45
N LEU A 296 -13.79 14.32 -7.88
CA LEU A 296 -15.23 14.49 -7.85
C LEU A 296 -15.81 14.65 -9.27
N HIS A 297 -15.12 15.43 -10.11
CA HIS A 297 -15.47 15.59 -11.54
C HIS A 297 -15.39 14.24 -12.26
N ASP A 298 -14.30 13.49 -12.04
CA ASP A 298 -14.12 12.17 -12.62
C ASP A 298 -15.28 11.23 -12.23
N ARG A 299 -15.63 11.21 -10.94
CA ARG A 299 -16.72 10.36 -10.43
C ARG A 299 -18.08 10.78 -11.00
N ILE A 300 -18.32 12.08 -11.17
CA ILE A 300 -19.58 12.56 -11.78
C ILE A 300 -19.67 12.08 -13.24
N LEU A 301 -18.56 12.21 -14.01
CA LEU A 301 -18.54 11.73 -15.40
C LEU A 301 -18.76 10.22 -15.48
N VAL A 302 -18.04 9.46 -14.64
CA VAL A 302 -18.18 7.99 -14.60
C VAL A 302 -19.64 7.60 -14.32
N LYS A 303 -20.28 8.28 -13.36
CA LYS A 303 -21.67 8.04 -13.01
C LYS A 303 -22.61 8.31 -14.19
N LEU A 304 -22.39 9.42 -14.91
CA LEU A 304 -23.21 9.79 -16.06
C LEU A 304 -23.06 8.77 -17.20
N PHE A 305 -21.82 8.37 -17.50
CA PHE A 305 -21.54 7.37 -18.55
C PHE A 305 -22.10 5.99 -18.20
N SER A 306 -21.92 5.54 -16.96
CA SER A 306 -22.43 4.24 -16.53
C SER A 306 -23.97 4.23 -16.50
N GLY A 307 -24.58 5.32 -16.09
CA GLY A 307 -26.04 5.48 -16.13
C GLY A 307 -26.58 5.41 -17.54
N ALA A 308 -25.92 6.10 -18.49
CA ALA A 308 -26.29 6.07 -19.91
C ALA A 308 -26.16 4.65 -20.48
N LYS A 309 -25.07 3.96 -20.15
CA LYS A 309 -24.84 2.57 -20.59
C LYS A 309 -25.93 1.64 -20.04
N HIS A 310 -26.27 1.77 -18.77
CA HIS A 310 -27.31 0.95 -18.14
C HIS A 310 -28.69 1.21 -18.78
N LYS A 311 -29.03 2.49 -19.00
CA LYS A 311 -30.27 2.88 -19.67
C LYS A 311 -30.33 2.28 -21.08
N HIS A 312 -29.25 2.37 -21.83
CA HIS A 312 -29.11 1.80 -23.17
C HIS A 312 -29.39 0.29 -23.16
N GLN A 313 -28.82 -0.42 -22.19
CA GLN A 313 -29.04 -1.86 -22.05
C GLN A 313 -30.49 -2.19 -21.71
N GLN A 314 -31.14 -1.40 -20.83
CA GLN A 314 -32.52 -1.59 -20.49
C GLN A 314 -33.43 -1.35 -21.69
N GLN A 315 -33.18 -0.31 -22.50
CA GLN A 315 -33.89 -0.05 -23.72
C GLN A 315 -33.78 -1.21 -24.70
N PHE A 316 -32.56 -1.75 -24.86
CA PHE A 316 -32.31 -2.91 -25.73
C PHE A 316 -33.12 -4.12 -25.25
N GLN A 317 -33.11 -4.39 -23.94
CA GLN A 317 -33.86 -5.53 -23.37
C GLN A 317 -35.35 -5.40 -23.58
N LYS A 318 -35.90 -4.17 -23.43
CA LYS A 318 -37.32 -3.91 -23.65
C LYS A 318 -37.72 -4.10 -25.11
N GLN A 319 -36.87 -3.71 -26.04
CA GLN A 319 -37.10 -3.85 -27.46
C GLN A 319 -36.79 -5.25 -27.99
N GLY A 320 -36.10 -6.09 -27.18
CA GLY A 320 -35.62 -7.39 -27.64
C GLY A 320 -36.73 -8.30 -28.16
N LYS A 321 -37.91 -8.29 -27.55
CA LYS A 321 -39.03 -9.10 -27.98
C LYS A 321 -39.54 -8.63 -29.36
N ALA A 322 -39.72 -7.33 -29.52
CA ALA A 322 -40.20 -6.73 -30.79
C ALA A 322 -39.20 -7.03 -31.92
N ILE A 323 -37.89 -6.89 -31.65
CA ILE A 323 -36.81 -7.19 -32.62
C ILE A 323 -36.87 -8.66 -33.02
N ASN A 324 -37.01 -9.57 -32.05
CA ASN A 324 -37.07 -10.99 -32.28
C ASN A 324 -38.29 -11.38 -33.10
N ASP A 325 -39.43 -10.79 -32.82
CA ASP A 325 -40.68 -11.03 -33.58
C ASP A 325 -40.53 -10.57 -35.03
N LYS A 326 -39.88 -9.42 -35.27
CA LYS A 326 -39.60 -8.94 -36.64
C LYS A 326 -38.66 -9.88 -37.37
N VAL A 327 -37.58 -10.36 -36.69
CA VAL A 327 -36.64 -11.31 -37.31
C VAL A 327 -37.38 -12.60 -37.72
N ARG A 328 -38.25 -13.11 -36.86
CA ARG A 328 -39.05 -14.30 -37.15
C ARG A 328 -39.99 -14.07 -38.35
N LEU A 329 -40.68 -12.90 -38.35
CA LEU A 329 -41.57 -12.52 -39.48
C LEU A 329 -40.80 -12.48 -40.78
N TYR A 330 -39.65 -11.77 -40.83
CA TYR A 330 -38.88 -11.64 -42.07
C TYR A 330 -38.24 -12.95 -42.50
N SER A 331 -37.92 -13.84 -41.54
CA SER A 331 -37.43 -15.19 -41.84
C SER A 331 -38.52 -16.00 -42.57
N ARG A 332 -39.81 -15.92 -42.09
CA ARG A 332 -40.92 -16.59 -42.73
C ARG A 332 -41.19 -16.02 -44.13
N ILE A 333 -41.14 -14.69 -44.26
CA ILE A 333 -41.30 -14.01 -45.58
C ILE A 333 -40.18 -14.46 -46.51
N GLY A 334 -38.92 -14.51 -46.02
CA GLY A 334 -37.77 -14.95 -46.80
C GLY A 334 -37.91 -16.39 -47.27
N GLN A 335 -38.37 -17.28 -46.40
CA GLN A 335 -38.62 -18.69 -46.80
C GLN A 335 -39.72 -18.77 -47.87
N ALA A 336 -40.84 -18.04 -47.68
CA ALA A 336 -41.90 -18.03 -48.69
C ALA A 336 -41.42 -17.52 -50.07
N LEU A 337 -40.54 -16.51 -50.07
CA LEU A 337 -39.96 -15.98 -51.30
C LEU A 337 -39.02 -17.00 -51.98
N LEU A 338 -38.26 -17.73 -51.19
CA LEU A 338 -37.37 -18.78 -51.71
C LEU A 338 -38.21 -19.90 -52.35
N GLU A 339 -39.27 -20.33 -51.67
CA GLU A 339 -40.17 -21.36 -52.19
C GLU A 339 -40.91 -20.86 -53.47
N ALA A 340 -41.33 -19.61 -53.50
CA ALA A 340 -41.96 -19.00 -54.66
C ALA A 340 -40.99 -18.95 -55.87
N LYS A 341 -39.73 -18.66 -55.61
CA LYS A 341 -38.71 -18.64 -56.65
C LYS A 341 -38.52 -20.06 -57.25
N GLU A 342 -38.44 -21.08 -56.40
CA GLU A 342 -38.30 -22.48 -56.84
C GLU A 342 -39.51 -22.96 -57.62
N SER A 343 -40.72 -22.57 -57.21
CA SER A 343 -41.97 -22.98 -57.82
C SER A 343 -42.39 -22.08 -58.99
N GLY A 344 -41.75 -20.94 -59.22
CA GLY A 344 -42.16 -19.95 -60.24
C GLY A 344 -43.41 -19.21 -59.92
N SER A 345 -43.81 -19.14 -58.60
CA SER A 345 -45.02 -18.45 -58.13
C SER A 345 -44.78 -16.94 -57.97
N ASP A 346 -45.87 -16.19 -57.90
CA ASP A 346 -45.82 -14.71 -57.68
C ASP A 346 -45.20 -14.38 -56.33
N PRO A 347 -44.12 -13.62 -56.28
CA PRO A 347 -43.49 -13.22 -55.02
C PRO A 347 -44.42 -12.38 -54.12
N TYR A 348 -45.25 -11.55 -54.69
CA TYR A 348 -46.16 -10.71 -53.88
C TYR A 348 -47.21 -11.56 -53.17
N ALA A 349 -47.80 -12.54 -53.92
CA ALA A 349 -48.73 -13.49 -53.35
C ALA A 349 -48.08 -14.33 -52.21
N ALA A 350 -46.77 -14.67 -52.34
CA ALA A 350 -46.02 -15.39 -51.31
C ALA A 350 -45.91 -14.56 -50.05
N ILE A 351 -45.65 -13.25 -50.13
CA ILE A 351 -45.60 -12.34 -49.00
C ILE A 351 -46.99 -12.23 -48.33
N GLU A 352 -48.03 -12.05 -49.17
CA GLU A 352 -49.40 -11.92 -48.67
C GLU A 352 -49.90 -13.19 -47.96
N ALA A 353 -49.37 -14.35 -48.32
CA ALA A 353 -49.68 -15.60 -47.63
C ALA A 353 -49.09 -15.66 -46.23
N VAL A 354 -48.02 -14.90 -45.92
CA VAL A 354 -47.40 -14.82 -44.59
C VAL A 354 -48.06 -13.70 -43.77
N ILE A 355 -48.29 -12.51 -44.38
CA ILE A 355 -48.78 -11.32 -43.72
C ILE A 355 -49.52 -10.43 -44.76
N PRO A 356 -50.68 -9.86 -44.44
CA PRO A 356 -51.37 -8.90 -45.36
C PRO A 356 -50.43 -7.76 -45.77
N TRP A 357 -50.57 -7.32 -47.05
CA TRP A 357 -49.66 -6.31 -47.61
C TRP A 357 -49.58 -5.01 -46.79
N ASP A 358 -50.72 -4.54 -46.31
CA ASP A 358 -50.77 -3.32 -45.49
C ASP A 358 -49.98 -3.51 -44.19
N GLU A 359 -50.15 -4.67 -43.53
CA GLU A 359 -49.41 -5.01 -42.31
C GLU A 359 -47.92 -5.20 -42.59
N PHE A 360 -47.55 -5.73 -43.77
CA PHE A 360 -46.19 -5.83 -44.20
C PHE A 360 -45.52 -4.46 -44.31
N THR A 361 -46.25 -3.52 -44.99
CA THR A 361 -45.74 -2.14 -45.14
C THR A 361 -45.53 -1.46 -43.78
N GLU A 362 -46.49 -1.62 -42.86
CA GLU A 362 -46.37 -1.11 -41.49
C GLU A 362 -45.19 -1.77 -40.78
N SER A 363 -45.01 -3.08 -40.92
CA SER A 363 -43.93 -3.83 -40.29
C SER A 363 -42.56 -3.37 -40.78
N VAL A 364 -42.43 -2.94 -42.05
CA VAL A 364 -41.15 -2.39 -42.58
C VAL A 364 -40.83 -1.07 -41.86
N SER A 365 -41.81 -0.18 -41.72
CA SER A 365 -41.63 1.09 -41.00
C SER A 365 -41.28 0.87 -39.55
N GLU A 366 -41.94 -0.07 -38.88
CA GLU A 366 -41.64 -0.44 -37.50
C GLU A 366 -40.21 -1.00 -37.37
N ALA A 367 -39.80 -1.84 -38.35
CA ALA A 367 -38.44 -2.42 -38.34
C ALA A 367 -37.39 -1.34 -38.50
N GLU A 368 -37.65 -0.30 -39.30
CA GLU A 368 -36.73 0.86 -39.41
C GLU A 368 -36.58 1.58 -38.08
N LEU A 369 -37.69 1.75 -37.33
CA LEU A 369 -37.65 2.38 -36.02
C LEU A 369 -36.90 1.52 -34.99
N LEU A 370 -36.98 0.20 -35.12
CA LEU A 370 -36.28 -0.75 -34.23
C LEU A 370 -34.81 -0.94 -34.61
N ALA A 371 -34.47 -0.71 -35.88
CA ALA A 371 -33.13 -0.85 -36.38
C ALA A 371 -32.19 0.21 -35.80
N ARG A 372 -31.02 -0.17 -35.47
CA ARG A 372 -30.01 0.75 -34.90
C ARG A 372 -29.25 1.46 -36.01
N PRO A 373 -29.08 2.78 -35.86
CA PRO A 373 -28.15 3.42 -36.81
C PRO A 373 -26.72 2.89 -36.63
N UNK A 374 -26.14 2.60 -37.64
CA UNK A 374 -24.83 2.19 -37.65
C UNK A 374 -24.03 3.07 -36.82
N GLY A 375 -23.19 2.59 -36.02
CA GLY A 375 -22.29 3.17 -35.09
C GLY A 375 -22.96 3.71 -33.81
N PHE A 376 -24.16 3.36 -33.59
CA PHE A 376 -24.97 3.83 -32.45
C PHE A 376 -24.46 3.16 -31.16
N ASP A 377 -24.18 3.99 -30.14
CA ASP A 377 -23.84 3.50 -28.82
C ASP A 377 -24.53 4.37 -27.76
N HIS A 378 -24.22 4.12 -26.48
CA HIS A 378 -24.87 4.82 -25.37
C HIS A 378 -24.48 6.31 -25.22
N LEU A 379 -23.54 6.81 -26.02
CA LEU A 379 -23.01 8.18 -25.87
C LEU A 379 -24.10 9.25 -26.05
N HIS A 380 -25.07 9.02 -26.94
CA HIS A 380 -26.16 9.98 -27.14
C HIS A 380 -26.99 10.17 -25.86
N LEU A 381 -27.12 9.12 -25.03
CA LEU A 381 -27.88 9.17 -23.78
C LEU A 381 -27.12 9.96 -22.67
N VAL A 382 -25.79 10.08 -22.77
CA VAL A 382 -25.03 10.93 -21.84
C VAL A 382 -25.49 12.38 -21.97
N GLY A 383 -25.83 12.81 -23.18
CA GLY A 383 -26.33 14.18 -23.47
C GLY A 383 -27.62 14.54 -22.74
N GLU A 384 -28.41 13.56 -22.31
CA GLU A 384 -29.63 13.83 -21.54
C GLU A 384 -29.34 14.46 -20.18
N ASN A 385 -28.13 14.20 -19.65
CA ASN A 385 -27.71 14.71 -18.35
C ASN A 385 -26.78 15.93 -18.46
N PHE A 386 -26.71 16.56 -19.62
CA PHE A 386 -25.84 17.71 -19.88
C PHE A 386 -26.08 18.85 -18.86
N ALA A 387 -27.30 19.07 -18.45
CA ALA A 387 -27.63 20.10 -17.47
C ALA A 387 -26.90 19.89 -16.12
N THR A 388 -26.67 18.64 -15.73
CA THR A 388 -25.93 18.33 -14.51
C THR A 388 -24.48 18.83 -14.60
N LEU A 389 -23.84 18.61 -15.77
CA LEU A 389 -22.47 19.08 -16.02
C LEU A 389 -22.44 20.62 -16.08
N ARG A 390 -23.39 21.22 -16.81
CA ARG A 390 -23.42 22.68 -17.00
C ARG A 390 -23.56 23.45 -15.69
N ARG A 391 -24.15 22.86 -14.67
CA ARG A 391 -24.31 23.53 -13.37
C ARG A 391 -23.00 23.87 -12.70
N TYR A 392 -21.94 23.07 -12.90
CA TYR A 392 -20.69 23.27 -12.17
C TYR A 392 -19.46 23.41 -13.06
N THR A 393 -19.47 22.89 -14.28
CA THR A 393 -18.25 22.88 -15.11
C THR A 393 -17.72 24.28 -15.43
N PRO A 394 -18.54 25.33 -15.64
CA PRO A 394 -17.96 26.67 -15.81
C PRO A 394 -17.13 27.10 -14.61
N ALA A 395 -17.63 26.93 -13.40
CA ALA A 395 -16.92 27.30 -12.18
C ALA A 395 -15.66 26.43 -11.98
N LEU A 396 -15.76 25.12 -12.26
CA LEU A 396 -14.64 24.20 -12.15
C LEU A 396 -13.50 24.59 -13.11
N LEU A 397 -13.84 24.83 -14.37
CA LEU A 397 -12.84 25.20 -15.38
C LEU A 397 -12.20 26.57 -15.09
N GLU A 398 -12.94 27.48 -14.48
CA GLU A 398 -12.44 28.79 -14.06
C GLU A 398 -11.40 28.66 -12.95
N VAL A 399 -11.62 27.76 -11.98
CA VAL A 399 -10.79 27.68 -10.76
C VAL A 399 -9.54 26.82 -10.93
N LEU A 400 -9.52 25.91 -11.92
CA LEU A 400 -8.37 25.03 -12.15
C LEU A 400 -7.41 25.64 -13.17
N GLU A 401 -6.14 25.78 -12.78
CA GLU A 401 -5.09 26.21 -13.71
C GLU A 401 -4.49 24.96 -14.37
N LEU A 402 -4.87 24.72 -15.62
CA LEU A 402 -4.50 23.53 -16.38
C LEU A 402 -3.29 23.81 -17.28
N ARG A 403 -2.41 22.82 -17.41
CA ARG A 403 -1.28 22.81 -18.33
C ARG A 403 -1.22 21.47 -19.04
N ALA A 404 -0.66 21.44 -20.24
CA ALA A 404 -0.68 20.24 -21.08
C ALA A 404 0.66 19.96 -21.75
N ALA A 405 0.97 18.66 -21.85
CA ALA A 405 2.02 18.17 -22.72
C ALA A 405 1.63 18.41 -24.20
N PRO A 406 2.59 18.43 -25.14
CA PRO A 406 2.28 18.66 -26.55
C PRO A 406 1.18 17.76 -27.11
N ALA A 407 1.12 16.49 -26.65
CA ALA A 407 0.14 15.51 -27.09
C ALA A 407 -1.30 15.86 -26.71
N ALA A 408 -1.49 16.66 -25.65
CA ALA A 408 -2.82 17.03 -25.14
C ALA A 408 -3.16 18.51 -25.38
N GLN A 409 -2.37 19.22 -26.17
CA GLN A 409 -2.63 20.64 -26.44
C GLN A 409 -3.99 20.85 -27.12
N GLY A 410 -4.43 19.93 -27.95
CA GLY A 410 -5.76 20.01 -28.59
C GLY A 410 -6.90 19.95 -27.56
N VAL A 411 -6.77 19.13 -26.53
CA VAL A 411 -7.75 19.05 -25.45
C VAL A 411 -7.73 20.34 -24.61
N LEU A 412 -6.54 20.84 -24.30
CA LEU A 412 -6.39 22.09 -23.53
C LEU A 412 -7.01 23.27 -24.31
N ALA A 413 -6.77 23.33 -25.62
CA ALA A 413 -7.36 24.37 -26.49
C ALA A 413 -8.89 24.29 -26.48
N ALA A 414 -9.46 23.06 -26.49
CA ALA A 414 -10.90 22.87 -26.38
C ALA A 414 -11.45 23.37 -25.04
N VAL A 415 -10.73 23.08 -23.94
CA VAL A 415 -11.11 23.56 -22.61
C VAL A 415 -11.06 25.11 -22.58
N GLN A 416 -10.05 25.71 -23.19
CA GLN A 416 -9.93 27.16 -23.25
C GLN A 416 -11.09 27.76 -24.06
N THR A 417 -11.49 27.13 -25.17
CA THR A 417 -12.68 27.50 -25.94
C THR A 417 -13.91 27.49 -25.05
N LEU A 418 -14.08 26.43 -24.24
CA LEU A 418 -15.22 26.33 -23.32
C LEU A 418 -15.21 27.44 -22.26
N ARG A 419 -14.02 27.80 -21.75
CA ARG A 419 -13.86 28.92 -20.81
C ARG A 419 -14.33 30.25 -21.44
N GLU A 420 -13.90 30.51 -22.65
CA GLU A 420 -14.28 31.71 -23.40
C GLU A 420 -15.78 31.74 -23.68
N MET A 421 -16.35 30.60 -24.13
CA MET A 421 -17.78 30.49 -24.35
C MET A 421 -18.58 30.76 -23.07
N ASN A 422 -18.11 30.25 -21.93
CA ASN A 422 -18.76 30.45 -20.65
C ASN A 422 -18.69 31.92 -20.19
N ALA A 423 -17.55 32.55 -20.38
CA ALA A 423 -17.33 33.95 -20.01
C ALA A 423 -18.23 34.89 -20.85
N ASP A 424 -18.36 34.61 -22.14
CA ASP A 424 -19.11 35.43 -23.09
C ASP A 424 -20.58 34.98 -23.26
N ASN A 425 -20.99 33.94 -22.52
CA ASN A 425 -22.35 33.36 -22.59
C ASN A 425 -22.75 32.92 -24.01
N LEU A 426 -21.78 32.44 -24.79
CA LEU A 426 -22.02 31.98 -26.15
C LEU A 426 -22.81 30.67 -26.14
N ARG A 427 -23.83 30.61 -26.97
CA ARG A 427 -24.71 29.42 -27.07
C ARG A 427 -24.25 28.42 -28.13
N LYS A 428 -23.49 28.89 -29.12
CA LYS A 428 -22.97 28.07 -30.23
C LYS A 428 -21.44 27.96 -30.11
N VAL A 429 -20.92 26.80 -30.51
CA VAL A 429 -19.47 26.58 -30.58
C VAL A 429 -18.93 27.36 -31.76
N PRO A 430 -17.84 28.15 -31.60
CA PRO A 430 -17.24 28.86 -32.74
C PRO A 430 -16.81 27.90 -33.85
N ALA A 431 -16.94 28.34 -35.10
CA ALA A 431 -16.59 27.52 -36.26
C ALA A 431 -15.10 27.12 -36.30
N ASP A 432 -14.23 27.93 -35.68
CA ASP A 432 -12.79 27.71 -35.60
C ASP A 432 -12.38 26.94 -34.35
N ALA A 433 -13.32 26.42 -33.56
CA ALA A 433 -13.03 25.68 -32.33
C ALA A 433 -12.19 24.41 -32.63
N PRO A 434 -11.28 24.03 -31.73
CA PRO A 434 -10.44 22.83 -31.95
C PRO A 434 -11.29 21.58 -32.12
N THR A 435 -10.98 20.76 -33.12
CA THR A 435 -11.68 19.50 -33.40
C THR A 435 -10.74 18.28 -33.44
N ALA A 436 -9.42 18.50 -33.43
CA ALA A 436 -8.45 17.41 -33.57
C ALA A 436 -8.54 16.37 -32.43
N PHE A 437 -8.98 16.75 -31.24
CA PHE A 437 -9.12 15.89 -30.07
C PHE A 437 -10.34 14.96 -30.17
N ILE A 438 -11.28 15.23 -31.10
CA ILE A 438 -12.55 14.50 -31.19
C ILE A 438 -12.30 13.12 -31.79
N LYS A 439 -12.52 12.09 -30.99
CA LYS A 439 -12.33 10.70 -31.43
C LYS A 439 -13.45 10.25 -32.39
N PRO A 440 -13.19 9.25 -33.24
CA PRO A 440 -14.17 8.78 -34.21
C PRO A 440 -15.56 8.49 -33.64
N ARG A 441 -15.64 7.91 -32.48
CA ARG A 441 -16.94 7.56 -31.86
C ARG A 441 -17.77 8.78 -31.46
N TRP A 442 -17.13 9.95 -31.27
CA TRP A 442 -17.82 11.20 -30.93
C TRP A 442 -18.22 12.02 -32.17
N LYS A 443 -17.52 11.82 -33.30
CA LYS A 443 -17.72 12.64 -34.48
C LYS A 443 -19.18 12.72 -34.94
N PRO A 444 -19.95 11.61 -35.03
CA PRO A 444 -21.36 11.69 -35.46
C PRO A 444 -22.26 12.53 -34.55
N LEU A 445 -21.88 12.65 -33.29
CA LEU A 445 -22.69 13.42 -32.31
C LEU A 445 -22.22 14.90 -32.23
N VAL A 446 -20.92 15.14 -32.43
CA VAL A 446 -20.35 16.49 -32.26
C VAL A 446 -20.41 17.29 -33.57
N ILE A 447 -20.09 16.66 -34.69
CA ILE A 447 -20.03 17.32 -35.99
C ILE A 447 -21.36 17.11 -36.72
N THR A 448 -22.16 18.19 -36.86
CA THR A 448 -23.46 18.15 -37.52
C THR A 448 -23.45 19.02 -38.77
N PRO A 449 -24.46 18.91 -39.68
CA PRO A 449 -24.54 19.77 -40.86
C PRO A 449 -24.66 21.27 -40.52
N GLU A 450 -25.19 21.59 -39.33
CA GLU A 450 -25.35 22.96 -38.85
C GLU A 450 -24.14 23.52 -38.10
N GLY A 451 -23.09 22.71 -37.96
CA GLY A 451 -21.86 23.06 -37.23
C GLY A 451 -21.59 22.11 -36.06
N LEU A 452 -20.86 22.57 -35.07
CA LEU A 452 -20.51 21.77 -33.90
C LEU A 452 -21.65 21.82 -32.85
N ASP A 453 -22.18 20.65 -32.48
CA ASP A 453 -23.16 20.56 -31.40
C ASP A 453 -22.51 20.89 -30.06
N ARG A 454 -22.97 21.92 -29.39
CA ARG A 454 -22.42 22.41 -28.12
C ARG A 454 -22.40 21.34 -27.02
N LYS A 455 -23.53 20.66 -26.87
CA LYS A 455 -23.70 19.68 -25.82
C LYS A 455 -22.68 18.55 -25.93
N PHE A 456 -22.57 17.94 -27.11
CA PHE A 456 -21.66 16.83 -27.34
C PHE A 456 -20.22 17.28 -27.47
N TYR A 457 -19.94 18.49 -27.97
CA TYR A 457 -18.60 19.08 -27.96
C TYR A 457 -18.08 19.21 -26.54
N GLU A 458 -18.91 19.76 -25.65
CA GLU A 458 -18.54 19.99 -24.25
C GLU A 458 -18.32 18.67 -23.50
N ILE A 459 -19.26 17.70 -23.68
CA ILE A 459 -19.12 16.37 -23.04
C ILE A 459 -17.87 15.66 -23.55
N CYS A 460 -17.59 15.71 -24.84
CA CYS A 460 -16.39 15.13 -25.45
C CYS A 460 -15.11 15.76 -24.86
N ALA A 461 -15.06 17.08 -24.82
CA ALA A 461 -13.89 17.82 -24.29
C ALA A 461 -13.67 17.46 -22.83
N LEU A 462 -14.71 17.42 -22.01
CA LEU A 462 -14.62 17.06 -20.59
C LEU A 462 -14.18 15.61 -20.40
N SER A 463 -14.67 14.70 -21.25
CA SER A 463 -14.27 13.30 -21.21
C SER A 463 -12.78 13.12 -21.56
N GLU A 464 -12.31 13.83 -22.58
CA GLU A 464 -10.89 13.75 -22.99
C GLU A 464 -10.01 14.47 -21.96
N LEU A 465 -10.50 15.55 -21.33
CA LEU A 465 -9.80 16.20 -20.20
C LEU A 465 -9.61 15.21 -19.04
N LYS A 466 -10.67 14.47 -18.68
CA LYS A 466 -10.60 13.43 -17.64
C LYS A 466 -9.52 12.40 -17.99
N ASN A 467 -9.51 11.91 -19.23
CA ASN A 467 -8.52 10.92 -19.68
C ASN A 467 -7.10 11.48 -19.63
N ALA A 468 -6.91 12.73 -20.05
CA ALA A 468 -5.61 13.39 -20.05
C ALA A 468 -5.10 13.67 -18.62
N LEU A 469 -5.99 14.00 -17.70
CA LEU A 469 -5.64 14.16 -16.29
C LEU A 469 -5.18 12.83 -15.67
N ARG A 470 -5.88 11.73 -16.02
CA ARG A 470 -5.50 10.40 -15.55
C ARG A 470 -4.13 9.96 -16.08
N SER A 471 -3.84 10.25 -17.34
CA SER A 471 -2.55 9.87 -17.94
C SER A 471 -1.40 10.79 -17.53
N GLY A 472 -1.70 12.00 -17.08
CA GLY A 472 -0.69 13.01 -16.78
C GLY A 472 -0.33 13.87 -17.98
N ASP A 473 -1.01 13.72 -19.13
CA ASP A 473 -0.80 14.57 -20.31
C ASP A 473 -1.35 15.98 -20.08
N ILE A 474 -2.32 16.13 -19.17
CA ILE A 474 -2.76 17.41 -18.63
C ILE A 474 -2.59 17.34 -17.11
N TRP A 475 -2.12 18.41 -16.52
CA TRP A 475 -1.95 18.49 -15.06
C TRP A 475 -2.47 19.82 -14.53
N VAL A 476 -2.67 19.85 -13.20
CA VAL A 476 -3.26 21.00 -12.51
C VAL A 476 -2.21 21.63 -11.59
N LYS A 477 -1.96 22.93 -11.76
CA LYS A 477 -1.06 23.66 -10.87
C LYS A 477 -1.58 23.60 -9.44
N GLY A 478 -0.71 23.23 -8.51
CA GLY A 478 -1.06 23.11 -7.10
C GLY A 478 -1.61 21.75 -6.68
N SER A 479 -1.88 20.89 -7.64
CA SER A 479 -2.30 19.50 -7.34
C SER A 479 -1.13 18.67 -6.84
N ARG A 480 -1.41 17.69 -5.98
CA ARG A 480 -0.42 16.68 -5.57
C ARG A 480 -0.53 15.42 -6.42
N GLN A 481 -1.75 15.01 -6.76
CA GLN A 481 -2.00 13.79 -7.52
C GLN A 481 -2.02 13.98 -9.04
N PHE A 482 -2.30 15.20 -9.50
CA PHE A 482 -2.44 15.51 -10.92
C PHE A 482 -1.36 16.51 -11.35
N ARG A 483 -0.09 16.05 -11.23
CA ARG A 483 1.10 16.80 -11.61
C ARG A 483 1.63 16.33 -12.96
N ASP A 484 2.54 17.11 -13.55
CA ASP A 484 3.33 16.66 -14.69
C ASP A 484 4.05 15.36 -14.35
N PHE A 485 4.05 14.41 -15.28
CA PHE A 485 4.67 13.10 -15.08
C PHE A 485 6.12 13.21 -14.60
N ASP A 486 6.87 14.15 -15.20
CA ASP A 486 8.28 14.35 -14.86
C ASP A 486 8.49 14.82 -13.41
N ASP A 487 7.52 15.56 -12.85
CA ASP A 487 7.60 16.06 -11.48
C ASP A 487 7.48 14.94 -10.42
N TYR A 488 6.98 13.77 -10.80
CA TYR A 488 6.90 12.62 -9.89
C TYR A 488 8.25 11.93 -9.73
N LEU A 489 9.13 12.08 -10.70
CA LEU A 489 10.38 11.34 -10.77
C LEU A 489 11.51 12.11 -10.07
N LEU A 490 12.60 11.41 -9.77
CA LEU A 490 13.84 12.05 -9.32
C LEU A 490 14.20 13.18 -10.29
N PRO A 491 14.62 14.35 -9.79
CA PRO A 491 15.11 15.40 -10.69
C PRO A 491 16.20 14.86 -11.63
N ALA A 492 16.15 15.27 -12.89
CA ALA A 492 17.07 14.76 -13.92
C ALA A 492 18.54 14.91 -13.53
N GLU A 493 18.88 16.03 -12.87
CA GLU A 493 20.25 16.30 -12.42
C GLU A 493 20.69 15.32 -11.32
N LYS A 494 19.79 15.04 -10.37
CA LYS A 494 20.06 14.10 -9.28
C LYS A 494 20.22 12.69 -9.82
N PHE A 495 19.34 12.27 -10.76
CA PHE A 495 19.45 10.97 -11.42
C PHE A 495 20.79 10.84 -12.17
N ALA A 496 21.17 11.87 -12.92
CA ALA A 496 22.45 11.88 -13.67
C ALA A 496 23.65 11.75 -12.73
N ALA A 497 23.60 12.44 -11.56
CA ALA A 497 24.66 12.35 -10.55
C ALA A 497 24.76 10.93 -9.98
N LEU A 498 23.62 10.32 -9.60
CA LEU A 498 23.57 8.94 -9.08
C LEU A 498 24.12 7.94 -10.11
N LYS A 499 23.79 8.12 -11.38
CA LYS A 499 24.26 7.26 -12.47
C LYS A 499 25.79 7.37 -12.63
N ARG A 500 26.34 8.58 -12.61
CA ARG A 500 27.79 8.81 -12.74
C ARG A 500 28.56 8.21 -11.55
N GLU A 501 27.99 8.31 -10.35
CA GLU A 501 28.59 7.79 -9.11
C GLU A 501 28.37 6.26 -8.94
N GLN A 502 27.69 5.64 -9.88
CA GLN A 502 27.31 4.22 -9.84
C GLN A 502 26.52 3.88 -8.56
N ALA A 503 25.67 4.81 -8.14
CA ALA A 503 24.91 4.74 -6.88
C ALA A 503 23.40 4.59 -7.10
N LEU A 504 22.95 4.14 -8.29
CA LEU A 504 21.54 3.88 -8.53
C LEU A 504 21.06 2.76 -7.59
N PRO A 505 19.91 2.90 -6.93
CA PRO A 505 19.42 1.91 -5.96
C PRO A 505 18.71 0.73 -6.64
N LEU A 506 19.29 0.21 -7.73
CA LEU A 506 18.69 -0.85 -8.54
C LEU A 506 19.54 -2.11 -8.48
N ALA A 507 18.84 -3.25 -8.63
CA ALA A 507 19.45 -4.58 -8.51
C ALA A 507 20.08 -5.07 -9.82
N ILE A 508 20.06 -4.25 -10.87
CA ILE A 508 20.47 -4.65 -12.23
C ILE A 508 21.69 -3.84 -12.69
N ASN A 509 22.36 -4.37 -13.71
CA ASN A 509 23.43 -3.64 -14.40
C ASN A 509 22.84 -2.42 -15.14
N PRO A 510 23.27 -1.20 -14.84
CA PRO A 510 22.74 -0.01 -15.50
C PRO A 510 23.19 0.17 -16.95
N ASN A 511 24.15 -0.61 -17.44
CA ASN A 511 24.58 -0.57 -18.83
C ASN A 511 23.57 -1.35 -19.68
N SER A 512 22.87 -0.67 -20.61
CA SER A 512 21.80 -1.29 -21.40
C SER A 512 22.28 -2.44 -22.28
N ASP A 513 23.46 -2.31 -22.88
CA ASP A 513 23.95 -3.34 -23.80
C ASP A 513 24.32 -4.62 -23.05
N GLN A 514 25.06 -4.48 -21.93
CA GLN A 514 25.42 -5.63 -21.10
C GLN A 514 24.18 -6.29 -20.50
N TYR A 515 23.27 -5.50 -19.96
CA TYR A 515 22.01 -6.00 -19.37
C TYR A 515 21.19 -6.79 -20.39
N LEU A 516 20.93 -6.17 -21.55
CA LEU A 516 20.10 -6.80 -22.58
C LEU A 516 20.78 -8.04 -23.18
N GLU A 517 22.09 -7.98 -23.37
CA GLU A 517 22.85 -9.14 -23.87
C GLU A 517 22.71 -10.34 -22.92
N GLU A 518 22.91 -10.12 -21.63
CA GLU A 518 22.78 -11.18 -20.61
C GLU A 518 21.37 -11.75 -20.58
N ARG A 519 20.33 -10.87 -20.59
CA ARG A 519 18.94 -11.32 -20.53
C ARG A 519 18.51 -12.06 -21.80
N LEU A 520 18.91 -11.58 -22.96
CA LEU A 520 18.56 -12.22 -24.23
C LEU A 520 19.30 -13.54 -24.41
N GLN A 521 20.55 -13.64 -23.95
CA GLN A 521 21.29 -14.90 -23.95
C GLN A 521 20.57 -15.94 -23.07
N LEU A 522 20.19 -15.55 -21.86
CA LEU A 522 19.42 -16.43 -20.97
C LEU A 522 18.11 -16.86 -21.62
N LEU A 523 17.40 -15.92 -22.25
CA LEU A 523 16.14 -16.20 -22.93
C LEU A 523 16.35 -17.22 -24.08
N ASP A 524 17.38 -17.06 -24.89
CA ASP A 524 17.70 -18.00 -25.99
C ASP A 524 18.01 -19.39 -25.44
N GLU A 525 18.79 -19.48 -24.37
CA GLU A 525 19.13 -20.76 -23.71
C GLU A 525 17.87 -21.45 -23.18
N GLN A 526 16.99 -20.71 -22.51
CA GLN A 526 15.76 -21.26 -21.95
C GLN A 526 14.77 -21.66 -23.05
N LEU A 527 14.65 -20.86 -24.11
CA LEU A 527 13.81 -21.21 -25.25
C LEU A 527 14.29 -22.50 -25.94
N ALA A 528 15.62 -22.65 -26.09
CA ALA A 528 16.21 -23.87 -26.65
C ALA A 528 15.93 -25.09 -25.76
N THR A 529 16.10 -24.95 -24.45
CA THR A 529 15.85 -26.03 -23.49
C THR A 529 14.39 -26.47 -23.52
N VAL A 530 13.46 -25.53 -23.46
CA VAL A 530 12.02 -25.83 -23.45
C VAL A 530 11.58 -26.41 -24.79
N THR A 531 12.16 -25.92 -25.92
CA THR A 531 11.89 -26.48 -27.26
C THR A 531 12.28 -27.96 -27.29
N ARG A 532 13.47 -28.30 -26.80
CA ARG A 532 13.94 -29.68 -26.73
C ARG A 532 13.02 -30.57 -25.88
N LEU A 533 12.71 -30.08 -24.65
CA LEU A 533 11.84 -30.82 -23.72
C LEU A 533 10.44 -31.03 -24.28
N ALA A 534 9.89 -30.00 -24.94
CA ALA A 534 8.55 -30.10 -25.58
C ALA A 534 8.54 -31.09 -26.75
N LYS A 535 9.60 -31.06 -27.57
CA LYS A 535 9.75 -31.94 -28.73
C LYS A 535 9.86 -33.40 -28.29
N ASP A 536 10.56 -33.68 -27.22
CA ASP A 536 10.78 -35.02 -26.67
C ASP A 536 9.69 -35.48 -25.71
N ASN A 537 8.66 -34.64 -25.46
CA ASN A 537 7.59 -34.88 -24.47
C ASN A 537 8.12 -35.08 -23.03
N GLU A 538 9.20 -34.36 -22.71
CA GLU A 538 9.87 -34.44 -21.38
C GLU A 538 9.54 -33.28 -20.47
N LEU A 539 8.60 -32.39 -20.84
CA LEU A 539 8.17 -31.32 -19.92
C LEU A 539 7.51 -31.92 -18.67
N PRO A 540 7.93 -31.57 -17.48
CA PRO A 540 7.38 -32.16 -16.26
C PRO A 540 5.89 -31.84 -16.08
N ASP A 541 5.06 -32.85 -16.05
CA ASP A 541 3.59 -32.76 -15.86
C ASP A 541 2.93 -31.74 -16.82
N ALA A 542 3.46 -31.62 -18.04
CA ALA A 542 2.93 -30.71 -19.04
C ALA A 542 3.13 -31.32 -20.45
N ILE A 543 2.14 -31.10 -21.31
CA ILE A 543 2.18 -31.60 -22.71
C ILE A 543 1.81 -30.44 -23.65
N LEU A 544 2.65 -30.21 -24.65
CA LEU A 544 2.38 -29.22 -25.68
C LEU A 544 1.61 -29.90 -26.82
N THR A 545 0.47 -29.34 -27.20
CA THR A 545 -0.38 -29.82 -28.28
C THR A 545 -0.51 -28.72 -29.36
N GLU A 546 -1.07 -29.06 -30.49
CA GLU A 546 -1.34 -28.10 -31.58
C GLU A 546 -2.29 -26.98 -31.15
N SER A 547 -3.17 -27.25 -30.17
CA SER A 547 -4.14 -26.28 -29.63
C SER A 547 -3.62 -25.49 -28.45
N GLY A 548 -2.41 -25.80 -27.93
CA GLY A 548 -1.82 -25.13 -26.78
C GLY A 548 -1.18 -26.08 -25.81
N LEU A 549 -1.01 -25.63 -24.59
CA LEU A 549 -0.33 -26.37 -23.53
C LEU A 549 -1.34 -26.89 -22.50
N LYS A 550 -1.14 -28.14 -22.06
CA LYS A 550 -1.92 -28.75 -20.99
C LYS A 550 -0.99 -29.09 -19.84
N ILE A 551 -1.28 -28.54 -18.66
CA ILE A 551 -0.54 -28.82 -17.41
C ILE A 551 -1.41 -29.68 -16.50
N THR A 552 -0.84 -30.74 -15.95
CA THR A 552 -1.51 -31.59 -14.98
C THR A 552 -1.69 -30.81 -13.65
N PRO A 553 -2.91 -30.71 -13.12
CA PRO A 553 -3.10 -30.05 -11.83
C PRO A 553 -2.33 -30.76 -10.72
N LEU A 554 -1.78 -29.99 -9.82
CA LEU A 554 -1.05 -30.51 -8.65
C LEU A 554 -2.04 -30.94 -7.57
N ASP A 555 -1.84 -32.13 -7.05
CA ASP A 555 -2.62 -32.62 -5.90
C ASP A 555 -2.09 -32.00 -4.61
N ALA A 556 -2.96 -31.35 -3.87
CA ALA A 556 -2.66 -30.84 -2.53
C ALA A 556 -3.01 -31.93 -1.50
N ALA A 557 -2.07 -32.83 -1.27
CA ALA A 557 -2.29 -33.89 -0.28
C ALA A 557 -1.69 -33.48 1.08
N VAL A 558 -2.56 -33.23 2.05
CA VAL A 558 -2.15 -33.18 3.46
C VAL A 558 -2.08 -34.64 3.94
N PRO A 559 -0.92 -35.12 4.35
CA PRO A 559 -0.84 -36.52 4.84
C PRO A 559 -1.77 -36.75 6.02
N ASP A 560 -2.33 -37.96 6.14
CA ASP A 560 -3.24 -38.33 7.25
C ASP A 560 -2.59 -38.09 8.62
N ARG A 561 -1.28 -38.35 8.72
CA ARG A 561 -0.51 -38.12 9.95
C ARG A 561 -0.45 -36.61 10.29
N ALA A 562 -0.36 -35.77 9.27
CA ALA A 562 -0.37 -34.29 9.46
C ALA A 562 -1.75 -33.83 9.91
N GLN A 563 -2.84 -34.39 9.33
CA GLN A 563 -4.20 -34.07 9.76
C GLN A 563 -4.42 -34.43 11.21
N ALA A 564 -3.92 -35.60 11.63
CA ALA A 564 -4.01 -36.06 13.04
C ALA A 564 -3.28 -35.06 13.96
N LEU A 565 -2.10 -34.59 13.58
CA LEU A 565 -1.34 -33.59 14.35
C LEU A 565 -2.09 -32.25 14.43
N ILE A 566 -2.67 -31.80 13.32
CA ILE A 566 -3.48 -30.57 13.25
C ILE A 566 -4.63 -30.66 14.27
N ASP A 567 -5.34 -31.78 14.26
CA ASP A 567 -6.49 -32.01 15.15
C ASP A 567 -6.05 -32.03 16.62
N GLN A 568 -4.97 -32.77 16.93
CA GLN A 568 -4.44 -32.88 18.29
C GLN A 568 -3.98 -31.49 18.83
N THR A 569 -3.23 -30.73 18.04
CA THR A 569 -2.72 -29.42 18.50
C THR A 569 -3.86 -28.43 18.68
N SER A 570 -4.84 -28.41 17.76
CA SER A 570 -5.95 -27.46 17.83
C SER A 570 -6.83 -27.72 19.07
N GLN A 571 -6.98 -28.97 19.50
CA GLN A 571 -7.74 -29.34 20.70
C GLN A 571 -7.07 -28.81 21.98
N LEU A 572 -5.75 -28.65 21.97
CA LEU A 572 -4.99 -28.18 23.14
C LEU A 572 -5.00 -26.68 23.31
N LEU A 573 -5.35 -25.92 22.27
CA LEU A 573 -5.31 -24.45 22.33
C LEU A 573 -6.31 -23.91 23.37
N PRO A 574 -5.90 -22.99 24.24
CA PRO A 574 -6.82 -22.39 25.22
C PRO A 574 -7.96 -21.65 24.53
N ARG A 575 -9.15 -21.72 25.10
CA ARG A 575 -10.27 -20.87 24.68
C ARG A 575 -10.02 -19.47 25.22
N ILE A 576 -10.21 -18.45 24.38
CA ILE A 576 -9.87 -17.08 24.73
C ILE A 576 -10.83 -16.08 24.08
N LYS A 577 -11.10 -14.99 24.75
CA LYS A 577 -11.83 -13.84 24.19
C LYS A 577 -10.87 -12.99 23.38
N ILE A 578 -11.36 -12.36 22.33
CA ILE A 578 -10.51 -11.50 21.46
C ILE A 578 -9.88 -10.35 22.26
N THR A 579 -10.56 -9.80 23.24
CA THR A 579 -10.01 -8.77 24.13
C THR A 579 -8.81 -9.28 24.91
N GLU A 580 -8.92 -10.48 25.46
CA GLU A 580 -7.83 -11.12 26.21
C GLU A 580 -6.65 -11.46 25.31
N LEU A 581 -6.92 -11.93 24.09
CA LEU A 581 -5.90 -12.24 23.10
C LEU A 581 -5.09 -11.01 22.74
N LEU A 582 -5.78 -9.88 22.49
CA LEU A 582 -5.10 -8.62 22.17
C LEU A 582 -4.26 -8.12 23.33
N MET A 583 -4.73 -8.29 24.58
CA MET A 583 -3.95 -7.95 25.78
C MET A 583 -2.71 -8.83 25.90
N ASP A 584 -2.85 -10.15 25.69
CA ASP A 584 -1.69 -11.06 25.71
C ASP A 584 -0.64 -10.64 24.69
N VAL A 585 -1.05 -10.39 23.44
CA VAL A 585 -0.14 -10.03 22.35
C VAL A 585 0.50 -8.68 22.64
N ASP A 586 -0.26 -7.72 23.16
CA ASP A 586 0.30 -6.41 23.52
C ASP A 586 1.32 -6.51 24.67
N ASP A 587 1.05 -7.38 25.65
CA ASP A 587 2.00 -7.63 26.75
C ASP A 587 3.33 -8.22 26.22
N TRP A 588 3.25 -9.09 25.19
CA TRP A 588 4.46 -9.69 24.59
C TRP A 588 5.21 -8.73 23.69
N THR A 589 4.51 -7.88 22.94
CA THR A 589 5.10 -7.11 21.84
C THR A 589 5.15 -5.61 22.07
N GLY A 590 4.21 -5.09 22.86
CA GLY A 590 4.07 -3.66 23.06
C GLY A 590 3.55 -2.91 21.84
N PHE A 591 2.85 -3.56 20.93
CA PHE A 591 2.41 -2.93 19.68
C PHE A 591 1.55 -1.69 19.89
N SER A 592 0.78 -1.63 20.99
CA SER A 592 -0.09 -0.48 21.29
C SER A 592 0.68 0.81 21.51
N ARG A 593 1.97 0.73 21.88
CA ARG A 593 2.81 1.90 22.13
C ARG A 593 3.11 2.71 20.87
N HIS A 594 2.96 2.10 19.70
CA HIS A 594 3.15 2.79 18.41
C HIS A 594 2.03 3.77 18.07
N PHE A 595 0.90 3.70 18.79
CA PHE A 595 -0.23 4.63 18.59
C PHE A 595 0.00 5.91 19.36
N THR A 596 0.92 6.73 18.86
CA THR A 596 1.39 7.95 19.52
C THR A 596 0.51 9.16 19.20
N HIS A 597 0.41 10.07 20.17
CA HIS A 597 -0.35 11.30 20.01
C HIS A 597 0.26 12.16 18.89
N LEU A 598 -0.58 12.66 17.99
CA LEU A 598 -0.17 13.41 16.80
C LEU A 598 0.69 14.64 17.13
N LYS A 599 0.37 15.37 18.19
CA LYS A 599 1.02 16.63 18.55
C LYS A 599 2.37 16.43 19.22
N ASP A 600 2.45 15.50 20.18
CA ASP A 600 3.59 15.42 21.09
C ASP A 600 4.27 14.05 21.14
N GLY A 601 3.75 13.08 20.38
CA GLY A 601 4.32 11.75 20.32
C GLY A 601 4.13 10.87 21.56
N ALA A 602 3.30 11.31 22.51
CA ALA A 602 3.06 10.54 23.74
C ALA A 602 2.21 9.30 23.46
N GLU A 603 2.46 8.23 24.22
CA GLU A 603 1.65 7.02 24.17
C GLU A 603 0.23 7.31 24.67
N ALA A 604 -0.74 6.50 24.25
CA ALA A 604 -2.10 6.60 24.76
C ALA A 604 -2.10 6.25 26.26
N LYS A 605 -2.70 7.12 27.07
CA LYS A 605 -2.75 6.93 28.52
C LYS A 605 -3.65 5.76 28.92
N ASP A 606 -4.73 5.55 28.14
CA ASP A 606 -5.71 4.48 28.39
C ASP A 606 -5.56 3.42 27.31
N ARG A 607 -4.84 2.37 27.65
CA ARG A 607 -4.58 1.22 26.76
C ARG A 607 -5.86 0.52 26.34
N THR A 608 -6.82 0.37 27.25
CA THR A 608 -8.07 -0.32 26.94
C THR A 608 -8.96 0.50 26.01
N LEU A 609 -8.94 1.81 26.15
CA LEU A 609 -9.63 2.72 25.23
C LEU A 609 -9.05 2.59 23.80
N LEU A 610 -7.72 2.56 23.69
CA LEU A 610 -7.02 2.39 22.41
C LEU A 610 -7.36 1.05 21.76
N LEU A 611 -7.23 -0.04 22.53
CA LEU A 611 -7.52 -1.39 21.99
C LEU A 611 -8.99 -1.54 21.60
N SER A 612 -9.90 -0.86 22.33
CA SER A 612 -11.33 -0.82 21.96
C SER A 612 -11.55 -0.13 20.62
N ALA A 613 -10.88 0.98 20.37
CA ALA A 613 -10.98 1.70 19.10
C ALA A 613 -10.44 0.84 17.94
N ILE A 614 -9.30 0.18 18.15
CA ILE A 614 -8.70 -0.73 17.15
C ILE A 614 -9.65 -1.89 16.86
N LEU A 615 -10.20 -2.52 17.91
CA LEU A 615 -11.12 -3.64 17.76
C LEU A 615 -12.41 -3.23 17.04
N GLY A 616 -12.91 -2.02 17.32
CA GLY A 616 -14.08 -1.46 16.65
C GLY A 616 -13.88 -1.34 15.14
N ASP A 617 -12.67 -0.99 14.72
CA ASP A 617 -12.28 -1.01 13.30
C ASP A 617 -12.20 -2.45 12.76
N ALA A 618 -11.50 -3.31 13.49
CA ALA A 618 -11.14 -4.67 13.02
C ALA A 618 -12.36 -5.57 12.80
N ILE A 619 -13.39 -5.45 13.64
CA ILE A 619 -14.60 -6.29 13.54
C ILE A 619 -15.74 -5.61 12.79
N ASN A 620 -15.48 -4.45 12.19
CA ASN A 620 -16.46 -3.65 11.43
C ASN A 620 -17.65 -3.16 12.29
N LEU A 621 -17.39 -2.94 13.56
CA LEU A 621 -18.44 -2.51 14.50
C LEU A 621 -18.65 -0.99 14.48
N GLY A 622 -17.55 -0.25 14.48
CA GLY A 622 -17.53 1.20 14.52
C GLY A 622 -17.57 1.74 15.94
N LEU A 623 -17.21 3.01 16.10
CA LEU A 623 -17.01 3.62 17.42
C LEU A 623 -18.31 3.73 18.24
N THR A 624 -19.43 4.03 17.59
CA THR A 624 -20.72 4.19 18.26
C THR A 624 -21.14 2.86 18.92
N LYS A 625 -21.17 1.79 18.15
CA LYS A 625 -21.56 0.47 18.64
C LYS A 625 -20.50 -0.10 19.59
N MET A 626 -19.23 0.22 19.39
CA MET A 626 -18.17 -0.20 20.30
C MET A 626 -18.36 0.43 21.69
N ALA A 627 -18.74 1.71 21.75
CA ALA A 627 -19.06 2.38 23.01
C ALA A 627 -20.24 1.70 23.72
N GLU A 628 -21.28 1.33 22.97
CA GLU A 628 -22.45 0.63 23.51
C GLU A 628 -22.09 -0.79 24.03
N SER A 629 -21.12 -1.44 23.40
CA SER A 629 -20.71 -2.82 23.70
C SER A 629 -19.54 -2.90 24.69
N SER A 630 -19.06 -1.79 25.22
CA SER A 630 -17.89 -1.73 26.09
C SER A 630 -18.21 -0.95 27.35
N PRO A 631 -18.43 -1.62 28.49
CA PRO A 631 -18.76 -0.93 29.72
C PRO A 631 -17.72 0.14 30.09
N GLY A 632 -18.18 1.34 30.44
CA GLY A 632 -17.33 2.45 30.85
C GLY A 632 -16.75 3.30 29.75
N LEU A 633 -16.97 2.94 28.48
CA LEU A 633 -16.50 3.72 27.32
C LEU A 633 -17.63 4.55 26.71
N THR A 634 -17.27 5.75 26.23
CA THR A 634 -18.21 6.63 25.53
C THR A 634 -17.72 6.91 24.11
N TYR A 635 -18.64 7.24 23.22
CA TYR A 635 -18.31 7.63 21.85
C TYR A 635 -17.33 8.81 21.83
N ALA A 636 -17.54 9.79 22.73
CA ALA A 636 -16.67 10.98 22.78
C ALA A 636 -15.22 10.62 23.09
N LYS A 637 -14.98 9.71 24.06
CA LYS A 637 -13.63 9.24 24.40
C LYS A 637 -12.99 8.50 23.23
N LEU A 638 -13.72 7.58 22.58
CA LEU A 638 -13.22 6.80 21.45
C LEU A 638 -12.90 7.69 20.25
N SER A 639 -13.80 8.65 19.95
CA SER A 639 -13.63 9.58 18.84
C SER A 639 -12.41 10.49 19.05
N TRP A 640 -12.23 10.98 20.27
CA TRP A 640 -11.07 11.81 20.65
C TRP A 640 -9.77 11.01 20.47
N LEU A 641 -9.75 9.78 20.97
CA LEU A 641 -8.56 8.93 20.86
C LEU A 641 -8.24 8.62 19.39
N GLN A 642 -9.26 8.30 18.59
CA GLN A 642 -9.07 8.02 17.16
C GLN A 642 -8.45 9.24 16.47
N ALA A 643 -8.97 10.44 16.73
CA ALA A 643 -8.48 11.66 16.09
C ALA A 643 -7.01 11.94 16.38
N TRP A 644 -6.54 11.64 17.59
CA TRP A 644 -5.18 12.01 18.02
C TRP A 644 -4.17 10.85 17.93
N HIS A 645 -4.58 9.60 18.00
CA HIS A 645 -3.67 8.46 18.09
C HIS A 645 -3.74 7.51 16.91
N ILE A 646 -4.87 7.44 16.21
CA ILE A 646 -5.06 6.47 15.12
C ILE A 646 -4.91 7.16 13.76
N ARG A 647 -3.93 6.71 12.98
CA ARG A 647 -3.65 7.17 11.62
C ARG A 647 -2.84 6.09 10.90
N ASP A 648 -2.63 6.26 9.62
CA ASP A 648 -1.94 5.23 8.80
C ASP A 648 -0.55 4.90 9.35
N GLU A 649 0.21 5.91 9.76
CA GLU A 649 1.58 5.71 10.26
C GLU A 649 1.58 4.89 11.56
N THR A 650 0.64 5.15 12.46
CA THR A 650 0.60 4.43 13.73
C THR A 650 0.13 2.99 13.54
N TYR A 651 -0.84 2.75 12.66
CA TYR A 651 -1.22 1.39 12.29
C TYR A 651 -0.06 0.63 11.64
N SER A 652 0.68 1.28 10.72
CA SER A 652 1.82 0.65 10.04
C SER A 652 2.93 0.26 11.03
N ALA A 653 3.25 1.15 11.96
CA ALA A 653 4.30 0.89 12.96
C ALA A 653 3.89 -0.26 13.90
N ALA A 654 2.64 -0.28 14.34
CA ALA A 654 2.11 -1.35 15.21
C ALA A 654 2.12 -2.69 14.47
N LEU A 655 1.68 -2.70 13.20
CA LEU A 655 1.68 -3.91 12.38
C LEU A 655 3.11 -4.43 12.20
N ALA A 656 4.07 -3.56 11.92
CA ALA A 656 5.48 -3.94 11.78
C ALA A 656 6.00 -4.63 13.04
N GLU A 657 5.61 -4.14 14.21
CA GLU A 657 5.99 -4.76 15.51
C GLU A 657 5.51 -6.21 15.58
N LEU A 658 4.23 -6.46 15.23
CA LEU A 658 3.66 -7.81 15.24
C LEU A 658 4.32 -8.72 14.20
N VAL A 659 4.53 -8.19 13.00
CA VAL A 659 5.16 -8.95 11.90
C VAL A 659 6.60 -9.32 12.26
N ASN A 660 7.33 -8.41 12.88
CA ASN A 660 8.72 -8.67 13.32
C ASN A 660 8.77 -9.74 14.41
N HIS A 661 7.83 -9.74 15.36
CA HIS A 661 7.75 -10.79 16.37
C HIS A 661 7.43 -12.15 15.75
N GLN A 662 6.52 -12.20 14.77
CA GLN A 662 6.24 -13.45 14.03
C GLN A 662 7.48 -13.93 13.27
N TYR A 663 8.16 -13.01 12.60
CA TYR A 663 9.37 -13.30 11.82
C TYR A 663 10.49 -13.89 12.71
N ARG A 664 10.67 -13.36 13.91
CA ARG A 664 11.71 -13.78 14.85
C ARG A 664 11.33 -15.03 15.66
N HIS A 665 10.06 -15.43 15.64
CA HIS A 665 9.60 -16.58 16.41
C HIS A 665 10.13 -17.88 15.81
N ALA A 666 10.84 -18.66 16.60
CA ALA A 666 11.50 -19.88 16.12
C ALA A 666 10.54 -20.88 15.48
N PHE A 667 9.32 -21.02 16.03
CA PHE A 667 8.32 -21.95 15.51
C PHE A 667 7.84 -21.57 14.10
N ALA A 668 7.79 -20.27 13.79
CA ALA A 668 7.35 -19.78 12.46
C ALA A 668 8.30 -20.25 11.34
N ALA A 669 9.52 -20.61 11.66
CA ALA A 669 10.50 -21.12 10.69
C ALA A 669 10.04 -22.42 10.00
N HIS A 670 9.12 -23.18 10.62
CA HIS A 670 8.54 -24.37 9.99
C HIS A 670 7.71 -24.04 8.75
N TRP A 671 7.22 -22.81 8.62
CA TRP A 671 6.38 -22.35 7.50
C TRP A 671 7.15 -21.60 6.42
N GLY A 672 8.35 -21.12 6.74
CA GLY A 672 9.18 -20.37 5.82
C GLY A 672 10.22 -19.52 6.57
N ASP A 673 11.10 -18.92 5.79
CA ASP A 673 12.22 -18.11 6.34
C ASP A 673 11.96 -16.59 6.22
N GLY A 674 10.74 -16.19 5.81
CA GLY A 674 10.40 -14.79 5.65
C GLY A 674 10.81 -14.18 4.31
N THR A 675 11.28 -14.99 3.36
CA THR A 675 11.74 -14.49 2.06
C THR A 675 10.71 -14.57 0.95
N THR A 676 9.59 -15.28 1.16
CA THR A 676 8.53 -15.34 0.15
C THR A 676 7.23 -14.76 0.69
N SER A 677 6.39 -14.30 -0.21
CA SER A 677 5.10 -13.71 0.13
C SER A 677 4.09 -13.89 -0.98
N SER A 678 2.83 -13.66 -0.66
CA SER A 678 1.75 -13.63 -1.65
C SER A 678 0.85 -12.44 -1.38
N SER A 679 0.07 -12.04 -2.37
CA SER A 679 -0.92 -10.96 -2.20
C SER A 679 -2.19 -11.28 -2.96
N ASP A 680 -3.30 -10.79 -2.41
CA ASP A 680 -4.62 -11.00 -2.98
C ASP A 680 -5.58 -9.91 -2.51
N GLY A 681 -6.62 -9.67 -3.30
CA GLY A 681 -7.68 -8.74 -2.98
C GLY A 681 -8.90 -9.43 -2.42
N GLN A 682 -9.26 -9.12 -1.19
CA GLN A 682 -10.49 -9.63 -0.56
C GLN A 682 -11.59 -8.58 -0.68
N ARG A 683 -12.69 -8.95 -1.36
CA ARG A 683 -13.80 -8.03 -1.58
C ARG A 683 -14.72 -7.98 -0.35
N PHE A 684 -15.08 -6.75 0.04
CA PHE A 684 -16.15 -6.48 1.01
C PHE A 684 -17.19 -5.57 0.35
N ARG A 685 -18.48 -5.83 0.60
CA ARG A 685 -19.55 -4.99 0.04
C ARG A 685 -19.48 -3.59 0.64
N ALA A 686 -19.75 -2.58 -0.18
CA ALA A 686 -19.89 -1.20 0.28
C ALA A 686 -21.38 -0.87 0.30
N GLY A 687 -21.93 -0.72 1.49
CA GLY A 687 -23.37 -0.50 1.66
C GLY A 687 -23.79 0.94 1.45
N GLY A 688 -25.01 1.12 0.98
CA GLY A 688 -25.75 2.33 1.08
C GLY A 688 -25.44 3.43 0.08
N ARG A 689 -25.85 4.63 0.44
CA ARG A 689 -25.90 5.83 -0.39
C ARG A 689 -24.72 6.78 -0.13
N GLY A 690 -23.55 6.23 0.16
CA GLY A 690 -22.38 7.05 0.47
C GLY A 690 -21.55 7.43 -0.74
N GLU A 691 -20.70 8.42 -0.59
CA GLU A 691 -19.71 8.87 -1.57
C GLU A 691 -18.76 7.78 -2.01
N SER A 692 -18.48 6.89 -1.09
CA SER A 692 -17.48 5.85 -1.24
C SER A 692 -18.08 4.51 -1.64
N THR A 693 -19.34 4.50 -2.15
CA THR A 693 -19.87 3.29 -2.75
C THR A 693 -18.94 2.91 -3.91
N GLY A 694 -18.32 1.77 -3.81
CA GLY A 694 -17.41 1.28 -4.83
C GLY A 694 -18.13 1.01 -6.14
N HIS A 695 -17.37 0.88 -7.20
CA HIS A 695 -17.92 0.48 -8.49
C HIS A 695 -18.45 -0.96 -8.41
N VAL A 696 -19.46 -1.24 -9.22
CA VAL A 696 -19.91 -2.62 -9.44
C VAL A 696 -18.92 -3.29 -10.40
N ASN A 697 -18.44 -4.45 -10.03
CA ASN A 697 -17.60 -5.27 -10.91
C ASN A 697 -18.27 -6.63 -11.05
N PRO A 698 -18.73 -6.99 -12.25
CA PRO A 698 -19.46 -8.25 -12.47
C PRO A 698 -18.71 -9.50 -12.01
N LYS A 699 -17.36 -9.47 -11.97
CA LYS A 699 -16.54 -10.56 -11.45
C LYS A 699 -16.88 -10.89 -10.00
N TYR A 700 -17.27 -9.88 -9.22
CA TYR A 700 -17.50 -10.02 -7.77
C TYR A 700 -19.00 -9.90 -7.39
N GLY A 701 -19.90 -9.80 -8.35
CA GLY A 701 -21.33 -9.72 -8.09
C GLY A 701 -21.98 -8.42 -8.56
N SER A 702 -23.24 -8.24 -8.25
CA SER A 702 -24.06 -7.11 -8.72
C SER A 702 -24.04 -5.89 -7.81
N GLU A 703 -23.37 -5.98 -6.66
CA GLU A 703 -23.35 -4.91 -5.65
C GLU A 703 -22.01 -4.17 -5.61
N PRO A 704 -22.00 -2.88 -5.23
CA PRO A 704 -20.73 -2.13 -5.05
C PRO A 704 -19.86 -2.76 -3.98
N GLY A 705 -18.55 -2.57 -4.10
CA GLY A 705 -17.59 -3.10 -3.12
C GLY A 705 -16.24 -2.42 -3.12
N ARG A 706 -15.47 -2.74 -2.10
CA ARG A 706 -14.06 -2.36 -1.98
C ARG A 706 -13.24 -3.63 -1.83
N LEU A 707 -12.01 -3.57 -2.32
CA LEU A 707 -11.04 -4.64 -2.10
C LEU A 707 -10.07 -4.22 -1.00
N PHE A 708 -9.85 -5.12 -0.04
CA PHE A 708 -8.73 -5.00 0.89
C PHE A 708 -7.61 -5.86 0.29
N TYR A 709 -6.64 -5.20 -0.31
CA TYR A 709 -5.51 -5.87 -0.98
C TYR A 709 -4.41 -6.09 0.05
N THR A 710 -4.14 -7.35 0.36
CA THR A 710 -3.28 -7.73 1.50
C THR A 710 -2.11 -8.59 1.04
N HIS A 711 -0.92 -8.28 1.57
CA HIS A 711 0.31 -9.06 1.40
C HIS A 711 0.53 -9.91 2.65
N ILE A 712 0.83 -11.19 2.48
CA ILE A 712 1.08 -12.13 3.55
C ILE A 712 2.43 -12.82 3.32
N SER A 713 3.23 -12.95 4.40
CA SER A 713 4.51 -13.67 4.33
C SER A 713 4.29 -15.19 4.34
N ASP A 714 5.33 -15.94 4.02
CA ASP A 714 5.30 -17.40 4.10
C ASP A 714 5.08 -17.91 5.53
N GLN A 715 5.31 -17.07 6.52
CA GLN A 715 5.06 -17.35 7.94
C GLN A 715 3.67 -16.89 8.38
N TYR A 716 2.77 -16.63 7.45
CA TYR A 716 1.38 -16.23 7.65
C TYR A 716 1.19 -14.81 8.19
N ALA A 717 2.24 -14.00 8.27
CA ALA A 717 2.11 -12.63 8.77
C ALA A 717 1.56 -11.69 7.68
N PRO A 718 0.38 -11.07 7.90
CA PRO A 718 -0.17 -10.11 6.92
C PRO A 718 0.53 -8.76 7.12
N PHE A 719 1.58 -8.49 6.34
CA PHE A 719 2.50 -7.37 6.59
C PHE A 719 2.14 -6.06 5.87
N SER A 720 1.13 -6.08 4.99
CA SER A 720 0.68 -4.87 4.29
C SER A 720 -0.77 -5.03 3.85
N THR A 721 -1.55 -3.97 3.93
CA THR A 721 -2.92 -3.94 3.41
C THR A 721 -3.22 -2.56 2.81
N ARG A 722 -4.07 -2.56 1.77
CA ARG A 722 -4.51 -1.33 1.11
C ARG A 722 -5.96 -1.48 0.69
N VAL A 723 -6.71 -0.36 0.79
CA VAL A 723 -8.09 -0.30 0.29
C VAL A 723 -8.03 0.10 -1.18
N VAL A 724 -8.61 -0.74 -2.04
CA VAL A 724 -8.58 -0.55 -3.49
C VAL A 724 -10.02 -0.57 -4.01
N ASN A 725 -10.32 0.30 -4.96
CA ASN A 725 -11.59 0.30 -5.66
C ASN A 725 -11.69 -0.93 -6.56
N VAL A 726 -12.82 -1.64 -6.52
CA VAL A 726 -13.02 -2.85 -7.33
C VAL A 726 -12.94 -2.60 -8.85
N GLY A 727 -12.97 -1.35 -9.28
CA GLY A 727 -12.79 -0.99 -10.68
C GLY A 727 -11.33 -0.85 -11.12
N VAL A 728 -10.38 -0.93 -10.20
CA VAL A 728 -8.95 -0.78 -10.47
C VAL A 728 -8.28 -2.18 -10.43
N ARG A 729 -7.34 -2.40 -11.33
CA ARG A 729 -6.59 -3.68 -11.36
C ARG A 729 -5.72 -3.81 -10.11
N ASP A 730 -5.84 -4.92 -9.43
CA ASP A 730 -5.08 -5.27 -8.22
C ASP A 730 -3.58 -5.24 -8.47
N SER A 731 -3.16 -5.64 -9.67
CA SER A 731 -1.74 -5.73 -10.05
C SER A 731 -0.97 -4.43 -9.84
N THR A 732 -1.63 -3.28 -9.89
CA THR A 732 -0.93 -1.99 -9.67
C THR A 732 -0.41 -1.85 -8.23
N TYR A 733 -0.99 -2.59 -7.27
CA TYR A 733 -0.66 -2.46 -5.83
C TYR A 733 0.31 -3.53 -5.33
N VAL A 734 0.71 -4.47 -6.17
CA VAL A 734 1.60 -5.58 -5.77
C VAL A 734 2.93 -5.04 -5.22
N LEU A 735 3.55 -4.12 -5.96
CA LEU A 735 4.86 -3.56 -5.57
C LEU A 735 4.78 -2.67 -4.33
N ASP A 736 3.70 -1.92 -4.15
CA ASP A 736 3.57 -1.03 -2.98
C ASP A 736 3.70 -1.80 -1.67
N GLY A 737 3.08 -2.98 -1.59
CA GLY A 737 3.15 -3.81 -0.39
C GLY A 737 4.55 -4.36 -0.13
N LEU A 738 5.32 -4.63 -1.19
CA LEU A 738 6.68 -5.13 -1.07
C LEU A 738 7.70 -4.04 -0.70
N LEU A 739 7.46 -2.81 -1.17
CA LEU A 739 8.43 -1.72 -1.02
C LEU A 739 8.21 -0.89 0.23
N TYR A 740 6.97 -0.73 0.68
CA TYR A 740 6.62 0.30 1.66
C TYR A 740 6.12 -0.25 3.00
N HIS A 741 6.34 -1.54 3.29
CA HIS A 741 6.08 -2.08 4.62
C HIS A 741 7.22 -1.66 5.57
N GLU A 742 6.91 -1.53 6.86
CA GLU A 742 7.89 -1.09 7.87
C GLU A 742 8.55 -2.26 8.62
N SER A 743 8.17 -3.50 8.30
CA SER A 743 8.71 -4.69 8.98
C SER A 743 10.13 -5.03 8.50
N ASP A 744 10.79 -5.92 9.22
CA ASP A 744 12.15 -6.38 8.92
C ASP A 744 12.19 -7.47 7.84
N LEU A 745 11.03 -7.90 7.34
CA LEU A 745 10.97 -8.92 6.28
C LEU A 745 11.74 -8.48 5.04
N ARG A 746 12.48 -9.41 4.44
CA ARG A 746 13.21 -9.20 3.20
C ARG A 746 12.69 -10.15 2.15
N ILE A 747 11.61 -9.74 1.49
CA ILE A 747 10.93 -10.56 0.49
C ILE A 747 11.78 -10.62 -0.77
N GLU A 748 12.04 -11.84 -1.27
CA GLU A 748 12.80 -12.08 -2.50
C GLU A 748 11.90 -12.58 -3.62
N GLU A 749 10.89 -13.40 -3.31
CA GLU A 749 9.97 -13.99 -4.28
C GLU A 749 8.53 -13.71 -3.87
N HIS A 750 7.69 -13.33 -4.84
CA HIS A 750 6.31 -12.92 -4.57
C HIS A 750 5.33 -13.60 -5.52
N TYR A 751 4.24 -14.11 -4.97
CA TYR A 751 3.20 -14.86 -5.68
C TYR A 751 1.90 -14.08 -5.78
N THR A 752 1.26 -14.13 -6.95
CA THR A 752 -0.11 -13.62 -7.15
C THR A 752 -0.90 -14.66 -7.97
N ASP A 753 -2.21 -14.47 -8.01
CA ASP A 753 -3.02 -15.24 -8.94
C ASP A 753 -2.86 -14.67 -10.37
N THR A 754 -3.52 -15.29 -11.35
CA THR A 754 -3.41 -14.88 -12.75
C THR A 754 -3.83 -13.43 -12.99
N ALA A 755 -4.77 -12.90 -12.22
CA ALA A 755 -5.25 -11.51 -12.37
C ALA A 755 -4.25 -10.48 -11.84
N GLY A 756 -3.25 -10.91 -11.06
CA GLY A 756 -2.32 -10.03 -10.36
C GLY A 756 -1.13 -9.55 -11.18
N PHE A 757 -1.04 -9.88 -12.48
CA PHE A 757 0.15 -9.47 -13.22
C PHE A 757 -0.13 -8.71 -14.53
N THR A 758 0.83 -7.87 -14.88
CA THR A 758 0.95 -7.21 -16.19
C THR A 758 2.43 -7.21 -16.58
N ASP A 759 2.71 -6.90 -17.82
CA ASP A 759 4.11 -6.80 -18.31
C ASP A 759 4.87 -5.73 -17.51
N HIS A 760 4.23 -4.60 -17.22
CA HIS A 760 4.85 -3.51 -16.44
C HIS A 760 5.26 -3.98 -15.04
N VAL A 761 4.43 -4.81 -14.39
CA VAL A 761 4.73 -5.34 -13.05
C VAL A 761 5.93 -6.29 -13.12
N PHE A 762 5.99 -7.16 -14.12
CA PHE A 762 7.17 -8.03 -14.33
C PHE A 762 8.45 -7.21 -14.49
N ALA A 763 8.40 -6.15 -15.30
CA ALA A 763 9.56 -5.29 -15.51
C ALA A 763 10.02 -4.63 -14.22
N LEU A 764 9.11 -3.98 -13.50
CA LEU A 764 9.46 -3.27 -12.26
C LEU A 764 9.93 -4.22 -11.15
N MET A 765 9.30 -5.39 -11.01
CA MET A 765 9.72 -6.40 -10.04
C MET A 765 11.17 -6.81 -10.27
N HIS A 766 11.52 -7.09 -11.51
CA HIS A 766 12.88 -7.47 -11.88
C HIS A 766 13.88 -6.33 -11.61
N LEU A 767 13.56 -5.11 -12.06
CA LEU A 767 14.43 -3.93 -11.88
C LEU A 767 14.68 -3.63 -10.39
N LEU A 768 13.71 -3.92 -9.53
CA LEU A 768 13.78 -3.63 -8.10
C LEU A 768 14.30 -4.80 -7.27
N GLY A 769 14.61 -5.94 -7.91
CA GLY A 769 15.27 -7.07 -7.25
C GLY A 769 14.34 -8.14 -6.69
N PHE A 770 13.08 -8.17 -7.11
CA PHE A 770 12.12 -9.20 -6.68
C PHE A 770 11.92 -10.23 -7.78
N ARG A 771 11.81 -11.49 -7.40
CA ARG A 771 11.36 -12.54 -8.32
C ARG A 771 9.84 -12.58 -8.28
N PHE A 772 9.19 -12.19 -9.38
CA PHE A 772 7.73 -12.21 -9.49
C PHE A 772 7.28 -13.55 -10.07
N ALA A 773 6.40 -14.24 -9.35
CA ALA A 773 5.99 -15.61 -9.70
C ALA A 773 4.46 -15.77 -9.63
N PRO A 774 3.71 -15.16 -10.57
CA PRO A 774 2.25 -15.33 -10.60
C PRO A 774 1.86 -16.73 -11.04
N ARG A 775 0.73 -17.23 -10.54
CA ARG A 775 0.17 -18.51 -10.98
C ARG A 775 -0.34 -18.39 -12.41
N ILE A 776 0.10 -19.28 -13.28
CA ILE A 776 -0.36 -19.34 -14.67
C ILE A 776 -1.46 -20.40 -14.77
N ARG A 777 -2.72 -19.97 -14.84
CA ARG A 777 -3.87 -20.88 -14.98
C ARG A 777 -4.18 -21.21 -16.44
N ASP A 778 -4.18 -20.21 -17.29
CA ASP A 778 -4.60 -20.36 -18.66
C ASP A 778 -3.46 -19.96 -19.61
N LEU A 779 -2.79 -20.96 -20.14
CA LEU A 779 -1.66 -20.76 -21.03
C LEU A 779 -2.08 -20.35 -22.44
N GLY A 780 -3.35 -20.50 -22.77
CA GLY A 780 -3.91 -20.00 -24.03
C GLY A 780 -3.85 -18.48 -24.14
N GLU A 781 -3.97 -17.79 -23.01
CA GLU A 781 -3.91 -16.32 -22.96
C GLU A 781 -2.51 -15.79 -22.65
N THR A 782 -1.61 -16.65 -22.16
CA THR A 782 -0.27 -16.24 -21.71
C THR A 782 0.74 -16.59 -22.81
N LYS A 783 1.16 -15.59 -23.55
CA LYS A 783 2.01 -15.78 -24.72
C LYS A 783 3.49 -15.54 -24.42
N LEU A 784 4.34 -16.31 -25.09
CA LEU A 784 5.79 -16.10 -25.10
C LEU A 784 6.14 -15.00 -26.11
N TYR A 785 7.15 -14.19 -25.79
CA TYR A 785 7.67 -13.18 -26.71
C TYR A 785 9.14 -13.50 -26.99
N VAL A 786 9.49 -13.57 -28.28
CA VAL A 786 10.76 -14.13 -28.73
C VAL A 786 11.65 -13.05 -29.37
N PRO A 787 12.99 -13.20 -29.28
CA PRO A 787 13.91 -12.19 -29.84
C PRO A 787 14.04 -12.28 -31.36
N GLN A 788 13.79 -13.46 -31.94
CA GLN A 788 13.83 -13.68 -33.39
C GLN A 788 12.41 -13.86 -33.93
N GLY A 789 12.25 -13.96 -35.26
CA GLY A 789 10.92 -14.14 -35.82
C GLY A 789 10.25 -15.44 -35.36
N VAL A 790 8.93 -15.46 -35.36
CA VAL A 790 8.12 -16.61 -34.92
C VAL A 790 8.54 -17.93 -35.63
N GLN A 791 8.97 -17.84 -36.87
CA GLN A 791 9.40 -18.98 -37.72
C GLN A 791 10.65 -19.67 -37.18
N ALA A 792 11.44 -19.00 -36.36
CA ALA A 792 12.63 -19.58 -35.71
C ALA A 792 12.28 -20.60 -34.63
N TYR A 793 11.01 -20.63 -34.19
CA TYR A 793 10.56 -21.45 -33.04
C TYR A 793 9.33 -22.29 -33.43
N PRO A 794 9.47 -23.23 -34.36
CA PRO A 794 8.29 -23.97 -34.89
C PRO A 794 7.60 -24.83 -33.83
N THR A 795 8.35 -25.46 -32.93
CA THR A 795 7.79 -26.31 -31.85
C THR A 795 6.95 -25.51 -30.88
N LEU A 796 7.37 -24.28 -30.54
CA LEU A 796 6.70 -23.41 -29.53
C LEU A 796 5.67 -22.48 -30.18
N ARG A 797 5.44 -22.58 -31.49
CA ARG A 797 4.55 -21.67 -32.24
C ARG A 797 3.18 -21.47 -31.59
N PRO A 798 2.50 -22.49 -31.05
CA PRO A 798 1.20 -22.27 -30.40
C PRO A 798 1.25 -21.32 -29.17
N LEU A 799 2.42 -21.19 -28.57
CA LEU A 799 2.61 -20.37 -27.36
C LEU A 799 3.14 -18.96 -27.66
N ILE A 800 3.59 -18.70 -28.92
CA ILE A 800 4.25 -17.43 -29.23
C ILE A 800 3.21 -16.33 -29.54
N GLY A 801 3.32 -15.20 -28.82
CA GLY A 801 2.45 -14.03 -29.00
C GLY A 801 3.05 -12.92 -29.87
N GLY A 802 4.36 -12.94 -30.10
CA GLY A 802 5.02 -11.92 -30.92
C GLY A 802 6.53 -11.87 -30.73
N THR A 803 7.13 -10.87 -31.37
CA THR A 803 8.57 -10.60 -31.33
C THR A 803 8.87 -9.40 -30.39
N LEU A 804 9.99 -9.46 -29.67
CA LEU A 804 10.43 -8.40 -28.76
C LEU A 804 10.96 -7.20 -29.54
N ASN A 805 10.62 -6.00 -29.08
CA ASN A 805 11.15 -4.74 -29.62
C ASN A 805 12.28 -4.22 -28.71
N ILE A 806 13.47 -4.79 -28.88
CA ILE A 806 14.65 -4.46 -28.07
C ILE A 806 15.14 -3.02 -28.34
N LYS A 807 14.99 -2.54 -29.56
CA LYS A 807 15.39 -1.17 -29.92
C LYS A 807 14.65 -0.13 -29.07
N HIS A 808 13.38 -0.37 -28.79
CA HIS A 808 12.57 0.52 -27.99
C HIS A 808 13.03 0.55 -26.54
N VAL A 809 13.42 -0.61 -25.99
CA VAL A 809 13.98 -0.71 -24.64
C VAL A 809 15.26 0.12 -24.53
N ARG A 810 16.17 -0.02 -25.51
CA ARG A 810 17.42 0.76 -25.56
C ARG A 810 17.15 2.26 -25.64
N ALA A 811 16.18 2.67 -26.46
CA ALA A 811 15.86 4.08 -26.67
C ALA A 811 15.38 4.79 -25.41
N HIS A 812 14.73 4.04 -24.49
CA HIS A 812 14.15 4.58 -23.26
C HIS A 812 14.80 4.04 -21.99
N TRP A 813 16.02 3.52 -22.11
CA TRP A 813 16.68 2.83 -20.99
C TRP A 813 16.87 3.77 -19.79
N ASP A 814 17.36 4.97 -20.02
CA ASP A 814 17.57 5.93 -18.92
C ASP A 814 16.23 6.34 -18.27
N ASP A 815 15.16 6.44 -19.07
CA ASP A 815 13.81 6.71 -18.53
C ASP A 815 13.34 5.55 -17.63
N ILE A 816 13.60 4.30 -18.04
CA ILE A 816 13.27 3.11 -17.25
C ILE A 816 14.06 3.13 -15.93
N LEU A 817 15.37 3.39 -15.97
CA LEU A 817 16.21 3.44 -14.78
C LEU A 817 15.77 4.56 -13.83
N ARG A 818 15.43 5.74 -14.38
CA ARG A 818 14.97 6.88 -13.57
C ARG A 818 13.65 6.57 -12.89
N LEU A 819 12.70 5.94 -13.60
CA LEU A 819 11.41 5.50 -13.04
C LEU A 819 11.62 4.51 -11.89
N ALA A 820 12.40 3.45 -12.13
CA ALA A 820 12.65 2.42 -11.13
C ALA A 820 13.37 2.99 -9.91
N SER A 821 14.37 3.84 -10.12
CA SER A 821 15.10 4.50 -9.02
C SER A 821 14.19 5.40 -8.20
N SER A 822 13.30 6.16 -8.86
CA SER A 822 12.33 7.03 -8.20
C SER A 822 11.39 6.23 -7.29
N ILE A 823 10.93 5.09 -7.78
CA ILE A 823 10.07 4.18 -7.01
C ILE A 823 10.84 3.60 -5.82
N LYS A 824 12.06 3.13 -6.05
CA LYS A 824 12.88 2.49 -5.00
C LYS A 824 13.21 3.45 -3.85
N GLN A 825 13.50 4.71 -4.19
CA GLN A 825 13.80 5.72 -3.18
C GLN A 825 12.56 6.31 -2.49
N GLY A 826 11.36 5.92 -2.92
CA GLY A 826 10.12 6.41 -2.33
C GLY A 826 9.73 7.82 -2.77
N THR A 827 10.35 8.36 -3.82
CA THR A 827 9.98 9.66 -4.41
C THR A 827 8.54 9.61 -4.91
N VAL A 828 8.13 8.45 -5.43
CA VAL A 828 6.78 8.19 -5.91
C VAL A 828 6.43 6.72 -5.65
N THR A 829 5.15 6.41 -5.52
CA THR A 829 4.72 5.02 -5.33
C THR A 829 4.63 4.30 -6.68
N ALA A 830 4.89 2.99 -6.64
CA ALA A 830 4.78 2.14 -7.83
C ALA A 830 3.34 2.15 -8.37
N SER A 831 2.33 2.09 -7.50
CA SER A 831 0.92 2.07 -7.90
C SER A 831 0.51 3.32 -8.66
N LEU A 832 0.96 4.49 -8.21
CA LEU A 832 0.66 5.75 -8.90
C LEU A 832 1.27 5.75 -10.32
N MET A 833 2.53 5.36 -10.45
CA MET A 833 3.22 5.35 -11.74
C MET A 833 2.63 4.31 -12.70
N LEU A 834 2.31 3.12 -12.18
CA LEU A 834 1.68 2.08 -12.99
C LEU A 834 0.31 2.54 -13.53
N ARG A 835 -0.48 3.24 -12.71
CA ARG A 835 -1.76 3.79 -13.17
C ARG A 835 -1.56 4.86 -14.24
N LYS A 836 -0.58 5.74 -14.06
CA LYS A 836 -0.27 6.79 -15.04
C LYS A 836 0.16 6.17 -16.37
N LEU A 837 1.09 5.20 -16.33
CA LEU A 837 1.60 4.53 -17.53
C LEU A 837 0.53 3.68 -18.22
N GLY A 838 -0.41 3.11 -17.47
CA GLY A 838 -1.49 2.29 -18.01
C GLY A 838 -2.72 3.06 -18.43
N SER A 839 -2.76 4.38 -18.27
CA SER A 839 -3.95 5.18 -18.57
C SER A 839 -4.15 5.33 -20.07
N TYR A 840 -5.35 4.98 -20.50
CA TYR A 840 -5.77 5.15 -21.88
C TYR A 840 -6.10 6.64 -22.15
N PRO A 841 -5.90 7.19 -23.33
CA PRO A 841 -5.64 6.44 -24.60
C PRO A 841 -4.19 6.34 -25.02
N ARG A 842 -3.26 6.98 -24.34
CA ARG A 842 -1.89 7.00 -24.85
C ARG A 842 -0.92 6.24 -23.97
N GLN A 843 -0.19 5.35 -24.63
CA GLN A 843 1.03 4.78 -24.08
C GLN A 843 2.19 5.64 -24.59
N ASN A 844 2.93 6.25 -23.69
CA ASN A 844 4.13 6.98 -24.07
C ASN A 844 5.28 6.01 -24.35
N GLY A 845 6.41 6.52 -24.83
CA GLY A 845 7.57 5.70 -25.17
C GLY A 845 8.08 4.88 -24.00
N LEU A 846 8.09 5.47 -22.82
CA LEU A 846 8.50 4.80 -21.58
C LEU A 846 7.56 3.62 -21.25
N ALA A 847 6.26 3.79 -21.37
CA ALA A 847 5.29 2.73 -21.11
C ALA A 847 5.48 1.54 -22.06
N VAL A 848 5.71 1.82 -23.36
CA VAL A 848 5.97 0.78 -24.37
C VAL A 848 7.28 0.06 -24.07
N ALA A 849 8.34 0.80 -23.75
CA ALA A 849 9.66 0.22 -23.44
C ALA A 849 9.60 -0.67 -22.18
N LEU A 850 8.92 -0.20 -21.15
CA LEU A 850 8.75 -0.96 -19.90
C LEU A 850 7.95 -2.25 -20.17
N ARG A 851 6.93 -2.18 -21.01
CA ARG A 851 6.15 -3.37 -21.42
C ARG A 851 7.06 -4.40 -22.13
N GLU A 852 7.90 -3.94 -23.06
CA GLU A 852 8.80 -4.85 -23.80
C GLU A 852 9.81 -5.50 -22.86
N LEU A 853 10.35 -4.74 -21.89
CA LEU A 853 11.22 -5.31 -20.87
C LEU A 853 10.46 -6.36 -20.03
N GLY A 854 9.23 -6.04 -19.63
CA GLY A 854 8.38 -6.96 -18.90
C GLY A 854 8.07 -8.24 -19.67
N ARG A 855 7.96 -8.16 -20.99
CA ARG A 855 7.74 -9.32 -21.85
C ARG A 855 8.93 -10.27 -21.82
N ILE A 856 10.16 -9.75 -21.75
CA ILE A 856 11.35 -10.59 -21.56
C ILE A 856 11.24 -11.36 -20.25
N GLU A 857 10.97 -10.67 -19.16
CA GLU A 857 10.95 -11.27 -17.82
C GLU A 857 9.77 -12.24 -17.67
N ARG A 858 8.61 -11.89 -18.21
CA ARG A 858 7.45 -12.79 -18.20
C ARG A 858 7.73 -14.05 -19.00
N THR A 859 8.35 -13.93 -20.18
CA THR A 859 8.69 -15.10 -21.02
C THR A 859 9.67 -16.01 -20.28
N LEU A 860 10.71 -15.45 -19.66
CA LEU A 860 11.65 -16.20 -18.85
C LEU A 860 10.92 -16.93 -17.70
N PHE A 861 9.99 -16.25 -17.02
CA PHE A 861 9.21 -16.86 -15.95
C PHE A 861 8.34 -18.01 -16.45
N ILE A 862 7.65 -17.84 -17.60
CA ILE A 862 6.80 -18.89 -18.18
C ILE A 862 7.65 -20.12 -18.54
N LEU A 863 8.85 -19.90 -19.09
CA LEU A 863 9.76 -21.00 -19.41
C LEU A 863 10.20 -21.75 -18.14
N ASP A 864 10.48 -21.04 -17.05
CA ASP A 864 10.76 -21.64 -15.74
C ASP A 864 9.56 -22.42 -15.22
N TRP A 865 8.36 -21.86 -15.35
CA TRP A 865 7.09 -22.49 -14.94
C TRP A 865 6.89 -23.83 -15.62
N LEU A 866 7.21 -23.91 -16.91
CA LEU A 866 7.07 -25.14 -17.69
C LEU A 866 8.10 -26.20 -17.28
N GLN A 867 9.27 -25.79 -16.82
CA GLN A 867 10.37 -26.69 -16.46
C GLN A 867 10.32 -27.17 -15.02
N SER A 868 9.63 -26.49 -14.13
CA SER A 868 9.75 -26.75 -12.68
C SER A 868 8.40 -26.99 -11.99
N VAL A 869 8.15 -28.27 -11.66
CA VAL A 869 7.02 -28.67 -10.81
C VAL A 869 7.19 -28.03 -9.41
N GLU A 870 8.43 -27.93 -8.92
CA GLU A 870 8.72 -27.36 -7.62
C GLU A 870 8.30 -25.88 -7.56
N LEU A 871 8.59 -25.09 -8.60
CA LEU A 871 8.14 -23.70 -8.69
C LEU A 871 6.61 -23.63 -8.64
N ARG A 872 5.94 -24.47 -9.41
CA ARG A 872 4.46 -24.52 -9.42
C ARG A 872 3.89 -24.87 -8.05
N ARG A 873 4.54 -25.81 -7.31
CA ARG A 873 4.14 -26.19 -5.95
C ARG A 873 4.34 -25.03 -4.96
N ARG A 874 5.49 -24.32 -5.05
CA ARG A 874 5.75 -23.17 -4.17
C ARG A 874 4.71 -22.06 -4.35
N VAL A 875 4.41 -21.73 -5.61
CA VAL A 875 3.41 -20.70 -5.93
C VAL A 875 2.04 -21.09 -5.39
N HIS A 876 1.65 -22.35 -5.63
CA HIS A 876 0.35 -22.86 -5.16
C HIS A 876 0.26 -22.81 -3.63
N ALA A 877 1.31 -23.25 -2.93
CA ALA A 877 1.36 -23.23 -1.46
C ALA A 877 1.25 -21.80 -0.92
N GLY A 878 1.98 -20.86 -1.53
CA GLY A 878 1.94 -19.46 -1.12
C GLY A 878 0.55 -18.83 -1.29
N LEU A 879 -0.12 -19.12 -2.40
CA LEU A 879 -1.45 -18.61 -2.66
C LEU A 879 -2.50 -19.22 -1.72
N ASN A 880 -2.35 -20.50 -1.39
CA ASN A 880 -3.25 -21.17 -0.43
C ASN A 880 -3.16 -20.51 0.97
N LYS A 881 -1.98 -20.08 1.38
CA LYS A 881 -1.80 -19.33 2.64
C LYS A 881 -2.61 -18.04 2.64
N GLY A 882 -2.61 -17.32 1.52
CA GLY A 882 -3.39 -16.09 1.35
C GLY A 882 -4.90 -16.35 1.41
N GLU A 883 -5.36 -17.41 0.75
CA GLU A 883 -6.79 -17.77 0.77
C GLU A 883 -7.25 -18.17 2.18
N ALA A 884 -6.42 -18.90 2.91
CA ALA A 884 -6.71 -19.30 4.30
C ALA A 884 -6.75 -18.06 5.21
N ARG A 885 -5.84 -17.10 5.00
CA ARG A 885 -5.87 -15.82 5.74
C ARG A 885 -7.16 -15.04 5.44
N ASN A 886 -7.64 -15.06 4.20
CA ASN A 886 -8.89 -14.39 3.84
C ASN A 886 -10.09 -15.00 4.60
N SER A 887 -10.09 -16.30 4.89
CA SER A 887 -11.13 -16.95 5.69
C SER A 887 -11.11 -16.45 7.14
N LEU A 888 -9.94 -16.34 7.75
CA LEU A 888 -9.77 -15.77 9.08
C LEU A 888 -10.25 -14.29 9.09
N ALA A 889 -9.87 -13.52 8.09
CA ALA A 889 -10.26 -12.11 8.00
C ALA A 889 -11.79 -11.94 7.93
N ARG A 890 -12.48 -12.81 7.18
CA ARG A 890 -13.96 -12.80 7.15
C ARG A 890 -14.56 -13.11 8.50
N ALA A 891 -13.98 -14.07 9.24
CA ALA A 891 -14.44 -14.42 10.57
C ALA A 891 -14.30 -13.24 11.54
N VAL A 892 -13.19 -12.49 11.46
CA VAL A 892 -12.95 -11.33 12.33
C VAL A 892 -13.86 -10.16 11.93
N PHE A 893 -14.02 -9.88 10.63
CA PHE A 893 -14.76 -8.73 10.10
C PHE A 893 -16.26 -9.06 9.96
N PHE A 894 -16.86 -9.63 10.99
CA PHE A 894 -18.17 -10.27 10.91
C PHE A 894 -19.37 -9.32 11.01
N ASN A 895 -19.21 -8.16 11.65
CA ASN A 895 -20.33 -7.27 11.87
C ASN A 895 -20.91 -6.78 10.53
N ARG A 896 -22.23 -6.69 10.44
CA ARG A 896 -22.94 -6.32 9.23
C ARG A 896 -22.61 -7.25 8.05
N LEU A 897 -22.23 -8.50 8.32
CA LEU A 897 -21.80 -9.47 7.32
C LEU A 897 -20.65 -8.91 6.44
N GLY A 898 -19.78 -8.09 7.03
CA GLY A 898 -18.65 -7.47 6.33
C GLY A 898 -19.01 -6.28 5.46
N GLU A 899 -20.24 -5.77 5.51
CA GLU A 899 -20.64 -4.60 4.74
C GLU A 899 -20.01 -3.33 5.32
N ILE A 900 -19.24 -2.62 4.50
CA ILE A 900 -18.59 -1.36 4.88
C ILE A 900 -19.58 -0.21 4.64
N ARG A 901 -19.97 0.47 5.71
CA ARG A 901 -20.89 1.62 5.64
C ARG A 901 -20.20 2.96 5.83
N ASP A 902 -18.91 2.94 6.06
CA ASP A 902 -18.12 4.17 6.24
C ASP A 902 -18.07 4.95 4.93
N ARG A 903 -18.35 6.24 5.02
CA ARG A 903 -18.43 7.11 3.85
C ARG A 903 -17.08 7.60 3.37
N SER A 904 -16.17 7.92 4.29
CA SER A 904 -14.87 8.46 3.92
C SER A 904 -13.86 7.34 3.63
N PHE A 905 -12.96 7.60 2.70
CA PHE A 905 -11.87 6.69 2.37
C PHE A 905 -10.95 6.46 3.58
N GLU A 906 -10.75 7.50 4.39
CA GLU A 906 -9.94 7.41 5.62
C GLU A 906 -10.52 6.38 6.59
N GLN A 907 -11.83 6.42 6.83
CA GLN A 907 -12.48 5.45 7.72
C GLN A 907 -12.38 4.03 7.16
N GLN A 908 -12.53 3.87 5.86
CA GLN A 908 -12.37 2.56 5.21
C GLN A 908 -10.94 2.02 5.39
N ARG A 909 -9.93 2.90 5.28
CA ARG A 909 -8.53 2.51 5.53
C ARG A 909 -8.32 2.05 6.95
N TYR A 910 -8.96 2.72 7.91
CA TYR A 910 -8.85 2.31 9.33
C TYR A 910 -9.51 0.94 9.55
N ARG A 911 -10.63 0.64 8.88
CA ARG A 911 -11.25 -0.69 8.92
C ARG A 911 -10.27 -1.75 8.41
N ALA A 912 -9.65 -1.50 7.26
CA ALA A 912 -8.69 -2.44 6.67
C ALA A 912 -7.45 -2.62 7.56
N SER A 913 -6.90 -1.51 8.06
CA SER A 913 -5.71 -1.54 8.92
C SER A 913 -5.98 -2.23 10.25
N GLY A 914 -7.14 -1.95 10.87
CA GLY A 914 -7.56 -2.59 12.10
C GLY A 914 -7.74 -4.10 11.93
N LEU A 915 -8.43 -4.50 10.87
CA LEU A 915 -8.61 -5.91 10.52
C LEU A 915 -7.25 -6.61 10.36
N ASN A 916 -6.35 -5.98 9.61
CA ASN A 916 -5.04 -6.56 9.35
C ASN A 916 -4.21 -6.69 10.63
N LEU A 917 -4.25 -5.68 11.50
CA LEU A 917 -3.53 -5.68 12.78
C LEU A 917 -4.05 -6.80 13.69
N VAL A 918 -5.36 -6.93 13.83
CA VAL A 918 -5.97 -7.98 14.67
C VAL A 918 -5.69 -9.37 14.08
N THR A 919 -5.74 -9.51 12.76
CA THR A 919 -5.37 -10.76 12.09
C THR A 919 -3.91 -11.12 12.40
N ALA A 920 -3.00 -10.16 12.34
CA ALA A 920 -1.59 -10.37 12.68
C ALA A 920 -1.41 -10.77 14.15
N ALA A 921 -2.18 -10.16 15.04
CA ALA A 921 -2.17 -10.51 16.47
C ALA A 921 -2.63 -11.95 16.68
N ILE A 922 -3.71 -12.37 16.01
CA ILE A 922 -4.22 -13.74 16.09
C ILE A 922 -3.18 -14.74 15.57
N VAL A 923 -2.52 -14.42 14.45
CA VAL A 923 -1.48 -15.28 13.88
C VAL A 923 -0.33 -15.47 14.88
N LEU A 924 0.13 -14.42 15.50
CA LEU A 924 1.22 -14.47 16.48
C LEU A 924 0.80 -15.26 17.72
N TRP A 925 -0.39 -14.98 18.26
CA TRP A 925 -0.92 -15.72 19.42
C TRP A 925 -1.00 -17.22 19.12
N ASN A 926 -1.55 -17.57 17.97
CA ASN A 926 -1.69 -18.97 17.55
C ASN A 926 -0.31 -19.62 17.36
N THR A 927 0.67 -18.90 16.80
CA THR A 927 2.02 -19.42 16.61
C THR A 927 2.65 -19.80 17.97
N VAL A 928 2.54 -18.93 18.96
CA VAL A 928 3.05 -19.17 20.32
C VAL A 928 2.39 -20.41 20.93
N TYR A 929 1.05 -20.51 20.83
CA TYR A 929 0.33 -21.62 21.47
C TYR A 929 0.41 -22.92 20.68
N LEU A 930 0.64 -22.91 19.37
CA LEU A 930 0.93 -24.12 18.59
C LEU A 930 2.28 -24.70 19.00
N GLU A 931 3.27 -23.86 19.23
CA GLU A 931 4.57 -24.31 19.77
C GLU A 931 4.37 -24.99 21.11
N ARG A 932 3.64 -24.33 22.01
CA ARG A 932 3.37 -24.89 23.36
C ARG A 932 2.56 -26.17 23.27
N ALA A 933 1.57 -26.26 22.39
CA ALA A 933 0.76 -27.49 22.18
C ALA A 933 1.64 -28.63 21.67
N THR A 934 2.55 -28.35 20.76
CA THR A 934 3.49 -29.34 20.23
C THR A 934 4.41 -29.85 21.34
N GLN A 935 4.96 -28.95 22.15
CA GLN A 935 5.79 -29.27 23.31
C GLN A 935 5.00 -30.11 24.32
N GLY A 936 3.73 -29.76 24.56
CA GLY A 936 2.86 -30.49 25.47
C GLY A 936 2.59 -31.93 25.02
N LEU A 937 2.45 -32.14 23.71
CA LEU A 937 2.31 -33.50 23.14
C LEU A 937 3.57 -34.32 23.40
N VAL A 938 4.75 -33.72 23.17
CA VAL A 938 6.04 -34.41 23.43
C VAL A 938 6.16 -34.77 24.92
N GLU A 939 5.85 -33.83 25.80
CA GLU A 939 5.89 -34.04 27.27
C GLU A 939 4.90 -35.14 27.74
N ALA A 940 3.77 -35.26 27.00
CA ALA A 940 2.77 -36.33 27.28
C ALA A 940 3.18 -37.68 26.67
N GLY A 941 4.37 -37.78 26.09
CA GLY A 941 4.89 -39.02 25.51
C GLY A 941 4.35 -39.32 24.11
N LYS A 942 3.69 -38.37 23.46
CA LYS A 942 3.21 -38.56 22.10
C LYS A 942 4.28 -38.06 21.11
N PRO A 943 4.78 -38.91 20.21
CA PRO A 943 5.81 -38.48 19.28
C PRO A 943 5.29 -37.48 18.28
N VAL A 944 6.05 -36.44 18.07
CA VAL A 944 5.75 -35.39 17.06
C VAL A 944 6.88 -35.43 16.03
N ASP A 945 6.49 -35.74 14.78
CA ASP A 945 7.42 -35.71 13.65
C ASP A 945 7.62 -34.24 13.20
N GLY A 946 8.83 -33.76 13.29
CA GLY A 946 9.17 -32.39 12.94
C GLY A 946 8.82 -32.01 11.50
N GLU A 947 8.83 -32.99 10.59
CA GLU A 947 8.47 -32.72 9.19
C GLU A 947 6.99 -32.40 9.01
N LEU A 948 6.14 -32.81 9.97
CA LEU A 948 4.69 -32.55 9.89
C LEU A 948 4.33 -31.14 10.40
N LEU A 949 5.22 -30.47 11.10
CA LEU A 949 4.97 -29.14 11.66
C LEU A 949 4.68 -28.09 10.58
N GLN A 950 5.21 -28.28 9.39
CA GLN A 950 4.95 -27.39 8.26
C GLN A 950 3.48 -27.35 7.83
N PHE A 951 2.70 -28.38 8.17
CA PHE A 951 1.28 -28.49 7.82
C PHE A 951 0.37 -27.82 8.84
N LEU A 952 0.89 -27.44 10.01
CA LEU A 952 0.13 -26.66 10.99
C LEU A 952 -0.10 -25.24 10.44
N SER A 953 -1.16 -24.61 10.92
CA SER A 953 -1.51 -23.25 10.47
C SER A 953 -1.93 -22.40 11.65
N PRO A 954 -1.38 -21.16 11.78
CA PRO A 954 -1.77 -20.26 12.86
C PRO A 954 -3.03 -19.44 12.54
N LEU A 955 -3.84 -19.88 11.60
CA LEU A 955 -5.01 -19.14 11.10
C LEU A 955 -6.34 -19.61 11.70
N GLY A 956 -6.34 -20.60 12.59
CA GLY A 956 -7.55 -21.10 13.24
C GLY A 956 -8.17 -20.06 14.17
N TRP A 957 -9.51 -20.06 14.27
CA TRP A 957 -10.22 -19.11 15.14
C TRP A 957 -11.33 -19.76 15.99
N GLU A 958 -11.56 -21.05 15.89
CA GLU A 958 -12.63 -21.74 16.64
C GLU A 958 -12.46 -21.63 18.16
N HIS A 959 -11.26 -21.48 18.64
CA HIS A 959 -10.93 -21.30 20.06
C HIS A 959 -11.06 -19.85 20.52
N ILE A 960 -11.31 -18.91 19.60
CA ILE A 960 -11.36 -17.47 19.89
C ILE A 960 -12.81 -16.99 19.89
N ASN A 961 -13.25 -16.41 21.00
CA ASN A 961 -14.57 -15.80 21.09
C ASN A 961 -14.48 -14.35 20.60
N LEU A 962 -15.04 -14.11 19.41
CA LEU A 962 -15.01 -12.80 18.74
C LEU A 962 -16.19 -11.90 19.10
N THR A 963 -17.22 -12.44 19.79
CA THR A 963 -18.50 -11.78 20.03
C THR A 963 -18.75 -11.52 21.53
N GLY A 964 -19.82 -10.80 21.83
CA GLY A 964 -20.25 -10.51 23.19
C GLY A 964 -19.86 -9.09 23.64
N ASP A 965 -19.92 -8.84 24.93
CA ASP A 965 -19.46 -7.57 25.49
C ASP A 965 -17.92 -7.53 25.50
N TYR A 966 -17.37 -6.41 25.09
CA TYR A 966 -15.91 -6.23 25.00
C TYR A 966 -15.40 -5.64 26.32
N VAL A 967 -15.08 -6.55 27.25
CA VAL A 967 -14.58 -6.22 28.58
C VAL A 967 -13.08 -6.50 28.62
N TRP A 968 -12.31 -5.50 28.98
CA TRP A 968 -10.86 -5.58 29.10
C TRP A 968 -10.49 -5.86 30.55
N ARG A 969 -10.21 -7.13 30.85
CA ARG A 969 -9.76 -7.53 32.18
C ARG A 969 -8.24 -7.56 32.19
N GLN A 970 -7.65 -6.97 33.22
CA GLN A 970 -6.22 -7.18 33.47
C GLN A 970 -6.01 -8.67 33.64
N SER A 971 -5.09 -9.23 32.86
CA SER A 971 -4.78 -10.64 32.97
C SER A 971 -4.42 -10.97 34.43
N ARG A 972 -5.07 -11.95 35.00
CA ARG A 972 -4.57 -12.58 36.23
C ARG A 972 -3.13 -12.98 35.90
N ARG A 973 -2.18 -12.58 36.72
CA ARG A 973 -0.80 -13.07 36.58
C ARG A 973 -0.88 -14.59 36.57
N LEU A 974 -0.60 -15.17 35.43
CA LEU A 974 -0.61 -16.60 35.27
C LEU A 974 0.56 -17.16 36.07
N GLU A 975 0.36 -18.32 36.69
CA GLU A 975 1.34 -18.88 37.65
C GLU A 975 2.73 -19.11 37.06
N ASP A 976 2.88 -19.28 35.77
CA ASP A 976 4.16 -19.39 35.06
C ASP A 976 4.52 -18.09 34.31
N GLY A 977 4.02 -16.98 34.77
CA GLY A 977 4.46 -15.65 34.42
C GLY A 977 4.00 -15.06 33.09
N LYS A 978 3.62 -15.85 32.08
CA LYS A 978 3.36 -15.27 30.76
C LYS A 978 2.33 -15.99 29.88
N PHE A 979 1.95 -17.24 30.21
CA PHE A 979 1.17 -18.09 29.29
C PHE A 979 -0.02 -18.76 29.95
N ARG A 980 -1.09 -18.92 29.19
CA ARG A 980 -2.31 -19.64 29.61
C ARG A 980 -2.08 -21.15 29.54
N PRO A 981 -2.65 -21.92 30.49
CA PRO A 981 -2.51 -23.39 30.44
C PRO A 981 -3.18 -23.97 29.19
N LEU A 982 -2.59 -25.01 28.64
CA LEU A 982 -3.19 -25.75 27.52
C LEU A 982 -4.43 -26.50 28.01
N ARG A 983 -5.37 -26.72 27.10
CA ARG A 983 -6.56 -27.54 27.40
C ARG A 983 -6.14 -29.02 27.51
N MET A 984 -6.64 -29.69 28.53
CA MET A 984 -6.37 -31.12 28.68
C MET A 984 -7.45 -31.93 27.96
N PRO A 985 -7.07 -32.94 27.18
CA PRO A 985 -8.07 -33.78 26.53
C PRO A 985 -9.00 -34.42 27.58
N GLY A 986 -10.31 -34.26 27.42
CA GLY A 986 -11.30 -34.91 28.26
C GLY A 986 -11.83 -34.10 29.45
N LYS A 987 -11.43 -32.83 29.62
CA LYS A 987 -12.08 -31.92 30.57
C LYS A 987 -12.90 -30.89 29.80
N PRO A 988 -14.20 -30.67 30.11
CA PRO A 988 -15.09 -29.76 29.41
C PRO A 988 -14.67 -28.26 29.56
#